data_0e96a4a2eb5b9951e8e66288db2d3bd9
#
_entry.id   0e96a4a2eb5b9951e8e66288db2d3bd9
#
_cell.length_a   1.000
_cell.length_b   1.000
_cell.length_c   1.000
_cell.angle_alpha   90.00
_cell.angle_beta   90.00
_cell.angle_gamma   90.00
#
_symmetry.space_group_name_H-M   'P 1'
#
loop_
_entity.id
_entity.type
_entity.pdbx_description
1 polymer ?
#
loop_
_entity_poly.entity_id
_entity_poly.type
_entity_poly.pdbx_seq_one_letter_code
_entity_poly.pdbx_strand_id
1 'polypeptide(L)'
;MDLQWQSNSDIDTECDKEPIHELGRVQSFGFLAATDKEGIFTHISRNADFGPGIDNNALLGTSFWELVGRDASHSIRGALHQASIIKKPTRLYAFTLPTTDTLFDVSVHQSGSSSIIEFENRDHRASQDNVLAAMMSQIAEPDTLDELYAALVAGIKVASGFDRVMLYRFLDDGAGEVIAEMKESNMEPFLGLRYPASDIPKQARELYKKNLIRVITDVHDVTEPIECDHDIKQPLDLSFSRTRAVSEVHIQYLKNMGVAASMSISLIVDGKLWGLIACHHNTAKLMSSRVFEELELFSELFSLELARRLVMERIIVSENANASFAKMLSNLSISNSLTLSTVEQLDLIQKLIDIDGIGCAFNGDYKHNGVSLSEKKVHMLVEVLQKLPNMEVHELDNLVAADSRLSDKHVAGVLALQISKLPCDYIFLFRTSVTQEVNWAGNPEKSVTQIGDRKVLTPRTSFEKWVEYNEGKAKSWTTLDIERAKSIRLGIMELTIRHLHEKEALQREANERLELLIGELNHRVRNILNLVSAIIGQTSQSKTDLNDFVASLSSRITALALGHDQLTHSSWNSISFSTLLLNELKAYMVNEAAFKIEGPNVKLTAYAVTPLVLVFHELITNAAKYGALSATSSNGSVSITWGYNEAGDCEINWQEWGGPPITKLQDDGFGMTVIKSVIPHELGGEALIEPKITGVQASFVIPKKYVEKGEGELPSIENHGAANIDTISVTRHKQPNRQRLVRAVIVEDNLLISLDLQKKLKRAGFENVDIYGDLVSARAGLDHNKPQMVFLDVHLGNENSFELGMEILRKHIPFMFITGYGAGMDLPPALKNVQVLTKPVDFEVLQDAINENAGASAVCE
;
A
#
# COMPACT_ATOMS: atom_id res chain seq x y z
N MET A 1 6.04 -29.61 -5.47
CA MET A 1 5.11 -30.44 -6.25
C MET A 1 4.64 -29.54 -7.36
N ASP A 2 5.26 -29.72 -8.53
CA ASP A 2 5.02 -28.93 -9.72
C ASP A 2 3.63 -29.23 -10.26
N LEU A 3 2.71 -28.30 -10.07
CA LEU A 3 1.52 -28.21 -10.89
C LEU A 3 1.93 -27.54 -12.20
N GLN A 4 2.66 -28.31 -13.03
CA GLN A 4 2.72 -28.05 -14.45
C GLN A 4 1.28 -28.05 -14.98
N TRP A 5 0.88 -26.94 -15.53
CA TRP A 5 -0.23 -26.88 -16.48
C TRP A 5 0.13 -27.87 -17.58
N GLN A 6 -0.43 -29.06 -17.55
CA GLN A 6 -0.50 -29.92 -18.71
C GLN A 6 -1.41 -29.21 -19.71
N SER A 7 -0.83 -28.31 -20.51
CA SER A 7 -1.37 -28.05 -21.83
C SER A 7 -1.38 -29.41 -22.51
N ASN A 8 -2.45 -29.72 -23.21
CA ASN A 8 -2.60 -30.90 -24.06
C ASN A 8 -1.55 -30.94 -25.22
N SER A 9 -0.32 -30.48 -24.97
CA SER A 9 0.78 -30.33 -25.94
C SER A 9 1.74 -31.52 -26.03
N ASP A 10 1.49 -32.60 -25.30
CA ASP A 10 2.39 -33.76 -25.32
C ASP A 10 1.92 -34.89 -26.23
N ILE A 11 1.05 -34.63 -27.20
CA ILE A 11 0.95 -35.48 -28.37
C ILE A 11 1.87 -34.83 -29.41
N ASP A 12 3.18 -35.11 -29.36
CA ASP A 12 4.07 -34.98 -30.49
C ASP A 12 3.44 -35.75 -31.66
N THR A 13 2.74 -35.01 -32.51
CA THR A 13 2.04 -35.60 -33.63
C THR A 13 3.09 -36.12 -34.60
N GLU A 14 2.84 -37.24 -35.27
CA GLU A 14 3.74 -37.75 -36.35
C GLU A 14 4.04 -36.63 -37.38
N CYS A 15 3.15 -35.68 -37.56
CA CYS A 15 3.37 -34.51 -38.39
C CYS A 15 4.46 -33.58 -37.89
N ASP A 16 4.70 -33.47 -36.60
CA ASP A 16 5.78 -32.62 -36.05
C ASP A 16 7.17 -33.29 -36.21
N LYS A 17 7.21 -34.58 -36.60
CA LYS A 17 8.44 -35.36 -36.80
C LYS A 17 8.80 -35.55 -38.24
N GLU A 18 7.91 -35.22 -39.21
CA GLU A 18 8.22 -35.34 -40.63
C GLU A 18 9.36 -34.38 -41.01
N PRO A 19 10.47 -34.90 -41.61
CA PRO A 19 11.58 -34.04 -42.02
C PRO A 19 11.24 -33.30 -43.30
N ILE A 20 10.31 -32.30 -43.24
CA ILE A 20 9.77 -31.58 -44.39
C ILE A 20 10.82 -30.81 -45.22
N HIS A 21 12.03 -30.69 -44.71
CA HIS A 21 13.19 -30.10 -45.39
C HIS A 21 14.00 -31.14 -46.19
N GLU A 22 13.74 -32.44 -46.01
CA GLU A 22 14.49 -33.55 -46.59
C GLU A 22 13.58 -34.49 -47.42
N LEU A 23 12.53 -33.99 -48.01
CA LEU A 23 11.54 -34.81 -48.75
C LEU A 23 12.09 -35.49 -49.99
N GLY A 24 13.28 -35.11 -50.49
CA GLY A 24 13.94 -35.73 -51.63
C GLY A 24 13.15 -35.56 -52.97
N ARG A 25 12.34 -34.54 -53.07
CA ARG A 25 11.52 -34.25 -54.29
C ARG A 25 11.47 -32.75 -54.57
N VAL A 26 11.33 -32.39 -55.83
CA VAL A 26 11.12 -31.01 -56.32
C VAL A 26 9.78 -30.86 -57.02
N GLN A 27 9.27 -29.64 -57.10
CA GLN A 27 8.10 -29.27 -57.91
C GLN A 27 8.53 -29.19 -59.36
N SER A 28 7.60 -29.46 -60.31
CA SER A 28 7.89 -29.58 -61.75
C SER A 28 8.26 -28.28 -62.44
N PHE A 29 8.04 -27.12 -61.81
CA PHE A 29 8.33 -25.81 -62.42
C PHE A 29 9.85 -25.51 -62.54
N GLY A 30 10.69 -26.28 -61.91
CA GLY A 30 12.12 -26.15 -61.97
C GLY A 30 12.81 -27.50 -61.72
N PHE A 31 14.12 -27.52 -61.83
CA PHE A 31 14.93 -28.69 -61.50
C PHE A 31 16.15 -28.32 -60.61
N LEU A 32 16.71 -29.31 -59.99
CA LEU A 32 17.78 -29.14 -59.03
C LEU A 32 18.97 -30.07 -59.35
N ALA A 33 20.17 -29.51 -59.21
CA ALA A 33 21.41 -30.28 -59.12
C ALA A 33 22.18 -29.91 -57.84
N ALA A 34 22.79 -30.87 -57.19
CA ALA A 34 23.69 -30.63 -56.07
C ALA A 34 25.05 -31.23 -56.33
N THR A 35 26.11 -30.53 -55.90
CA THR A 35 27.48 -30.93 -56.06
C THR A 35 28.19 -30.95 -54.71
N ASP A 36 29.28 -31.72 -54.63
CA ASP A 36 30.24 -31.60 -53.57
C ASP A 36 31.10 -30.33 -53.69
N LYS A 37 32.13 -30.19 -52.86
CA LYS A 37 33.05 -29.04 -52.84
C LYS A 37 33.93 -29.01 -54.09
N GLU A 38 34.21 -30.12 -54.67
CA GLU A 38 34.98 -30.29 -55.92
C GLU A 38 34.12 -29.99 -57.15
N GLY A 39 32.81 -29.98 -56.97
CA GLY A 39 31.85 -29.75 -58.05
C GLY A 39 31.43 -31.02 -58.79
N ILE A 40 31.53 -32.15 -58.10
CA ILE A 40 31.04 -33.44 -58.61
C ILE A 40 29.56 -33.57 -58.29
N PHE A 41 28.76 -33.97 -59.28
CA PHE A 41 27.31 -34.17 -59.05
C PHE A 41 27.05 -35.23 -57.99
N THR A 42 26.35 -34.84 -56.95
CA THR A 42 25.92 -35.71 -55.85
C THR A 42 24.44 -36.07 -55.94
N HIS A 43 23.61 -35.10 -56.34
CA HIS A 43 22.17 -35.27 -56.46
C HIS A 43 21.68 -34.53 -57.74
N ILE A 44 20.70 -35.09 -58.42
CA ILE A 44 20.05 -34.48 -59.57
C ILE A 44 18.55 -34.81 -59.56
N SER A 45 17.65 -33.83 -59.76
CA SER A 45 16.24 -34.12 -59.91
C SER A 45 15.98 -34.80 -61.26
N ARG A 46 15.03 -35.74 -61.31
CA ARG A 46 14.76 -36.56 -62.48
C ARG A 46 14.37 -35.73 -63.74
N ASN A 47 13.67 -34.60 -63.52
CA ASN A 47 13.25 -33.64 -64.52
C ASN A 47 14.35 -32.66 -64.96
N ALA A 48 15.60 -32.83 -64.55
CA ALA A 48 16.66 -31.93 -64.94
C ALA A 48 16.85 -31.96 -66.47
N ASP A 49 16.84 -30.75 -67.06
CA ASP A 49 17.03 -30.55 -68.51
C ASP A 49 18.32 -29.73 -68.71
N PHE A 50 19.42 -30.42 -68.86
CA PHE A 50 20.69 -29.81 -69.21
C PHE A 50 20.92 -29.74 -70.75
N GLY A 51 19.96 -30.19 -71.57
CA GLY A 51 20.01 -30.16 -72.98
C GLY A 51 19.69 -31.47 -73.69
N PRO A 52 19.44 -31.46 -75.00
CA PRO A 52 19.02 -32.64 -75.70
C PRO A 52 20.04 -33.80 -75.67
N GLY A 53 19.58 -35.00 -75.29
CA GLY A 53 20.38 -36.22 -75.29
C GLY A 53 21.29 -36.43 -74.08
N ILE A 54 21.16 -35.61 -73.00
CA ILE A 54 21.87 -35.78 -71.77
C ILE A 54 21.06 -36.69 -70.85
N ASP A 55 21.67 -37.77 -70.37
CA ASP A 55 21.09 -38.68 -69.39
C ASP A 55 21.51 -38.23 -68.01
N ASN A 56 20.54 -37.82 -67.17
CA ASN A 56 20.76 -37.31 -65.82
C ASN A 56 21.44 -38.35 -64.93
N ASN A 57 21.13 -39.64 -65.08
CA ASN A 57 21.75 -40.69 -64.27
C ASN A 57 23.25 -40.88 -64.59
N ALA A 58 23.64 -40.62 -65.81
CA ALA A 58 25.03 -40.68 -66.25
C ALA A 58 25.86 -39.49 -65.74
N LEU A 59 25.22 -38.40 -65.30
CA LEU A 59 25.90 -37.24 -64.73
C LEU A 59 26.31 -37.43 -63.30
N LEU A 60 25.63 -38.29 -62.51
CA LEU A 60 26.01 -38.56 -61.14
C LEU A 60 27.49 -39.06 -61.08
N GLY A 61 28.28 -38.47 -60.15
CA GLY A 61 29.70 -38.74 -60.02
C GLY A 61 30.59 -38.06 -61.06
N THR A 62 30.03 -37.27 -62.00
CA THR A 62 30.80 -36.48 -62.99
C THR A 62 30.92 -35.03 -62.60
N SER A 63 31.77 -34.26 -63.28
CA SER A 63 32.01 -32.85 -63.01
C SER A 63 30.88 -31.95 -63.57
N PHE A 64 30.22 -31.24 -62.69
CA PHE A 64 29.27 -30.19 -63.04
C PHE A 64 29.92 -29.08 -63.90
N TRP A 65 31.17 -28.74 -63.56
CA TRP A 65 31.89 -27.64 -64.24
C TRP A 65 32.21 -27.96 -65.68
N GLU A 66 32.43 -29.23 -66.04
CA GLU A 66 32.65 -29.66 -67.42
C GLU A 66 31.37 -29.53 -68.25
N LEU A 67 30.24 -29.87 -67.66
CA LEU A 67 28.95 -29.81 -68.32
C LEU A 67 28.52 -28.36 -68.67
N VAL A 68 28.67 -27.45 -67.67
CA VAL A 68 28.16 -26.07 -67.81
C VAL A 68 29.15 -25.16 -68.58
N GLY A 69 30.38 -25.59 -68.78
CA GLY A 69 31.41 -24.82 -69.51
C GLY A 69 32.04 -23.70 -68.69
N ARG A 70 33.02 -23.02 -69.26
CA ARG A 70 33.91 -22.12 -68.52
C ARG A 70 33.24 -20.85 -67.99
N ASP A 71 32.45 -20.17 -68.83
CA ASP A 71 31.84 -18.89 -68.46
C ASP A 71 30.69 -19.06 -67.45
N ALA A 72 29.89 -20.10 -67.64
CA ALA A 72 28.85 -20.49 -66.72
C ALA A 72 29.41 -20.93 -65.36
N SER A 73 30.49 -21.73 -65.40
CA SER A 73 31.20 -22.14 -64.15
C SER A 73 31.73 -20.96 -63.36
N HIS A 74 32.25 -19.92 -64.04
CA HIS A 74 32.76 -18.71 -63.35
C HIS A 74 31.62 -17.97 -62.69
N SER A 75 30.48 -17.75 -63.37
CA SER A 75 29.31 -17.07 -62.82
C SER A 75 28.71 -17.82 -61.64
N ILE A 76 28.53 -19.13 -61.72
CA ILE A 76 27.97 -19.95 -60.64
C ILE A 76 28.89 -20.02 -59.44
N ARG A 77 30.22 -20.17 -59.64
CA ARG A 77 31.21 -20.15 -58.53
C ARG A 77 31.20 -18.79 -57.81
N GLY A 78 31.10 -17.67 -58.56
CA GLY A 78 30.97 -16.34 -57.98
C GLY A 78 29.73 -16.21 -57.13
N ALA A 79 28.60 -16.70 -57.62
CA ALA A 79 27.30 -16.68 -56.89
C ALA A 79 27.37 -17.61 -55.67
N LEU A 80 27.95 -18.81 -55.73
CA LEU A 80 28.15 -19.71 -54.60
C LEU A 80 29.06 -19.09 -53.52
N HIS A 81 30.12 -18.40 -53.96
CA HIS A 81 30.97 -17.68 -52.98
C HIS A 81 30.21 -16.57 -52.30
N GLN A 82 29.42 -15.79 -53.00
CA GLN A 82 28.56 -14.76 -52.45
C GLN A 82 27.53 -15.37 -51.49
N ALA A 83 26.84 -16.44 -51.88
CA ALA A 83 25.87 -17.16 -51.05
C ALA A 83 26.50 -17.66 -49.74
N SER A 84 27.74 -18.10 -49.78
CA SER A 84 28.51 -18.56 -48.60
C SER A 84 28.77 -17.43 -47.58
N ILE A 85 28.98 -16.20 -48.08
CA ILE A 85 29.22 -15.01 -47.25
C ILE A 85 27.93 -14.52 -46.61
N ILE A 86 26.89 -14.34 -47.43
CA ILE A 86 25.61 -13.80 -46.96
C ILE A 86 24.72 -14.84 -46.28
N LYS A 87 25.04 -16.12 -46.38
CA LYS A 87 24.31 -17.28 -45.86
C LYS A 87 22.87 -17.33 -46.34
N LYS A 88 22.62 -16.85 -47.58
CA LYS A 88 21.31 -16.84 -48.25
C LYS A 88 21.53 -17.27 -49.72
N PRO A 89 20.50 -17.78 -50.41
CA PRO A 89 20.55 -18.04 -51.82
C PRO A 89 20.96 -16.81 -52.61
N THR A 90 21.81 -17.00 -53.63
CA THR A 90 22.20 -15.97 -54.63
C THR A 90 21.62 -16.35 -55.98
N ARG A 91 21.13 -15.41 -56.74
CA ARG A 91 20.43 -15.67 -58.00
C ARG A 91 21.18 -15.09 -59.19
N LEU A 92 21.14 -15.83 -60.30
CA LEU A 92 21.64 -15.43 -61.62
C LEU A 92 20.45 -15.42 -62.59
N TYR A 93 20.24 -14.33 -63.27
CA TYR A 93 19.12 -14.14 -64.18
C TYR A 93 19.55 -14.29 -65.65
N ALA A 94 18.64 -14.76 -66.48
CA ALA A 94 18.86 -14.94 -67.90
C ALA A 94 20.12 -15.78 -68.21
N PHE A 95 20.32 -16.83 -67.43
CA PHE A 95 21.45 -17.73 -67.54
C PHE A 95 21.24 -18.75 -68.66
N THR A 96 22.25 -18.97 -69.46
CA THR A 96 22.24 -19.98 -70.56
C THR A 96 23.25 -21.09 -70.31
N LEU A 97 22.87 -22.30 -70.58
CA LEU A 97 23.79 -23.43 -70.62
C LEU A 97 24.34 -23.60 -72.03
N PRO A 98 25.58 -24.06 -72.24
CA PRO A 98 26.15 -24.30 -73.59
C PRO A 98 25.41 -25.37 -74.37
N THR A 99 24.64 -26.20 -73.68
CA THR A 99 23.93 -27.38 -74.21
C THR A 99 22.50 -27.11 -74.66
N THR A 100 21.96 -25.92 -74.36
CA THR A 100 20.58 -25.57 -74.71
C THR A 100 20.40 -24.05 -74.94
N ASP A 101 19.49 -23.65 -75.82
CA ASP A 101 19.09 -22.26 -76.00
C ASP A 101 18.10 -21.76 -74.95
N THR A 102 17.69 -22.58 -73.97
CA THR A 102 16.75 -22.23 -72.93
C THR A 102 17.40 -21.26 -72.00
N LEU A 103 16.66 -20.16 -71.66
CA LEU A 103 17.06 -19.21 -70.61
C LEU A 103 16.56 -19.69 -69.26
N PHE A 104 17.43 -19.73 -68.31
CA PHE A 104 17.15 -20.10 -66.90
C PHE A 104 17.35 -18.90 -66.00
N ASP A 105 16.57 -18.85 -64.95
CA ASP A 105 16.91 -18.15 -63.72
C ASP A 105 17.46 -19.19 -62.77
N VAL A 106 18.69 -18.97 -62.29
CA VAL A 106 19.43 -19.94 -61.46
C VAL A 106 19.60 -19.41 -60.01
N SER A 107 19.21 -20.24 -59.07
CA SER A 107 19.43 -19.96 -57.63
C SER A 107 20.48 -20.90 -57.08
N VAL A 108 21.47 -20.37 -56.34
CA VAL A 108 22.53 -21.15 -55.77
C VAL A 108 22.68 -20.90 -54.24
N HIS A 109 22.90 -21.96 -53.47
CA HIS A 109 23.18 -21.87 -52.06
C HIS A 109 23.99 -23.08 -51.57
N GLN A 110 24.49 -22.96 -50.34
CA GLN A 110 25.17 -24.05 -49.67
C GLN A 110 24.29 -24.69 -48.59
N SER A 111 24.29 -26.00 -48.54
CA SER A 111 23.63 -26.80 -47.53
C SER A 111 24.59 -27.87 -47.02
N GLY A 112 25.13 -27.69 -45.80
CA GLY A 112 26.17 -28.54 -45.24
C GLY A 112 27.44 -28.56 -46.12
N SER A 113 27.78 -29.74 -46.62
CA SER A 113 28.95 -29.93 -47.56
C SER A 113 28.57 -29.79 -49.01
N SER A 114 27.29 -29.65 -49.34
CA SER A 114 26.80 -29.66 -50.73
C SER A 114 26.47 -28.24 -51.19
N SER A 115 26.75 -27.99 -52.50
CA SER A 115 26.33 -26.80 -53.20
C SER A 115 25.08 -27.16 -54.00
N ILE A 116 23.98 -26.48 -53.72
CA ILE A 116 22.69 -26.68 -54.37
C ILE A 116 22.50 -25.61 -55.46
N ILE A 117 22.13 -26.03 -56.66
CA ILE A 117 21.92 -25.21 -57.86
C ILE A 117 20.54 -25.56 -58.41
N GLU A 118 19.63 -24.59 -58.35
CA GLU A 118 18.27 -24.72 -58.83
C GLU A 118 18.10 -23.96 -60.13
N PHE A 119 17.43 -24.53 -61.08
CA PHE A 119 17.18 -23.95 -62.41
C PHE A 119 15.66 -23.81 -62.62
N GLU A 120 15.24 -22.63 -63.00
CA GLU A 120 13.82 -22.33 -63.36
C GLU A 120 13.81 -21.80 -64.78
N ASN A 121 12.87 -22.33 -65.59
CA ASN A 121 12.69 -21.84 -66.95
C ASN A 121 12.19 -20.40 -66.90
N ARG A 122 12.90 -19.52 -67.63
CA ARG A 122 12.50 -18.10 -67.66
C ARG A 122 11.36 -17.85 -68.63
N ASP A 123 10.25 -17.27 -68.09
CA ASP A 123 9.17 -16.79 -69.00
C ASP A 123 9.56 -15.43 -69.58
N HIS A 124 9.58 -15.35 -70.94
CA HIS A 124 9.88 -14.12 -71.67
C HIS A 124 8.81 -13.02 -71.54
N ARG A 125 7.65 -13.30 -70.88
CA ARG A 125 6.50 -12.37 -70.76
C ARG A 125 6.51 -11.63 -69.42
N ALA A 126 7.51 -11.77 -68.59
CA ALA A 126 7.55 -11.11 -67.29
C ALA A 126 7.61 -9.58 -67.45
N SER A 127 6.69 -8.88 -66.80
CA SER A 127 6.61 -7.41 -66.71
C SER A 127 7.92 -6.82 -66.21
N GLN A 128 8.36 -5.69 -66.79
CA GLN A 128 9.53 -4.93 -66.35
C GLN A 128 9.25 -3.91 -65.25
N ASP A 129 7.99 -3.88 -64.73
CA ASP A 129 7.57 -2.89 -63.75
C ASP A 129 8.32 -3.07 -62.40
N ASN A 130 8.74 -1.96 -61.84
CA ASN A 130 9.37 -1.94 -60.51
C ASN A 130 8.27 -2.03 -59.42
N VAL A 131 7.88 -3.25 -59.09
CA VAL A 131 6.79 -3.53 -58.15
C VAL A 131 7.18 -3.13 -56.73
N LEU A 132 8.47 -3.31 -56.38
CA LEU A 132 8.96 -2.98 -55.03
C LEU A 132 8.80 -1.51 -54.67
N ALA A 133 9.15 -0.59 -55.61
CA ALA A 133 9.04 0.85 -55.37
C ALA A 133 7.59 1.29 -55.15
N ALA A 134 6.64 0.75 -55.94
CA ALA A 134 5.22 1.03 -55.78
C ALA A 134 4.68 0.56 -54.42
N MET A 135 5.05 -0.66 -54.00
CA MET A 135 4.64 -1.22 -52.73
C MET A 135 5.26 -0.46 -51.54
N MET A 136 6.53 -0.06 -51.59
CA MET A 136 7.17 0.73 -50.58
C MET A 136 6.51 2.11 -50.37
N SER A 137 6.09 2.74 -51.48
CA SER A 137 5.34 4.00 -51.39
C SER A 137 4.00 3.82 -50.68
N GLN A 138 3.27 2.73 -51.00
CA GLN A 138 1.96 2.46 -50.38
C GLN A 138 2.02 2.19 -48.89
N ILE A 139 3.08 1.57 -48.35
CA ILE A 139 3.23 1.28 -46.93
C ILE A 139 3.75 2.49 -46.13
N ALA A 140 4.24 3.54 -46.80
CA ALA A 140 4.73 4.74 -46.13
C ALA A 140 3.61 5.71 -45.73
N GLU A 141 2.47 5.70 -46.41
CA GLU A 141 1.35 6.65 -46.25
C GLU A 141 0.46 6.37 -45.02
N PRO A 142 0.11 5.10 -44.67
CA PRO A 142 -0.82 4.79 -43.60
C PRO A 142 -0.37 5.36 -42.22
N ASP A 143 -1.33 5.91 -41.43
CA ASP A 143 -1.08 6.42 -40.09
C ASP A 143 -1.28 5.35 -39.03
N THR A 144 -2.20 4.43 -39.23
CA THR A 144 -2.57 3.36 -38.30
C THR A 144 -2.04 1.99 -38.72
N LEU A 145 -1.94 1.05 -37.78
CA LEU A 145 -1.56 -0.34 -38.08
C LEU A 145 -2.60 -1.02 -38.98
N ASP A 146 -3.89 -0.79 -38.77
CA ASP A 146 -4.96 -1.40 -39.59
C ASP A 146 -4.91 -0.94 -41.05
N GLU A 147 -4.66 0.36 -41.28
CA GLU A 147 -4.44 0.90 -42.62
C GLU A 147 -3.16 0.32 -43.25
N LEU A 148 -2.09 0.15 -42.48
CA LEU A 148 -0.86 -0.49 -42.94
C LEU A 148 -1.09 -1.94 -43.35
N TYR A 149 -1.89 -2.71 -42.58
CA TYR A 149 -2.23 -4.09 -42.93
C TYR A 149 -3.09 -4.15 -44.18
N ALA A 150 -4.05 -3.25 -44.34
CA ALA A 150 -4.88 -3.17 -45.53
C ALA A 150 -4.05 -2.81 -46.78
N ALA A 151 -3.14 -1.83 -46.66
CA ALA A 151 -2.22 -1.45 -47.74
C ALA A 151 -1.28 -2.61 -48.12
N LEU A 152 -0.78 -3.35 -47.16
CA LEU A 152 0.06 -4.53 -47.37
C LEU A 152 -0.65 -5.57 -48.25
N VAL A 153 -1.83 -6.04 -47.83
CA VAL A 153 -2.53 -7.11 -48.58
C VAL A 153 -2.99 -6.64 -49.94
N ALA A 154 -3.37 -5.36 -50.12
CA ALA A 154 -3.70 -4.78 -51.39
C ALA A 154 -2.47 -4.71 -52.33
N GLY A 155 -1.33 -4.22 -51.84
CA GLY A 155 -0.09 -4.12 -52.58
C GLY A 155 0.41 -5.50 -53.06
N ILE A 156 0.43 -6.49 -52.17
CA ILE A 156 0.83 -7.87 -52.51
C ILE A 156 -0.15 -8.48 -53.52
N LYS A 157 -1.47 -8.24 -53.40
CA LYS A 157 -2.45 -8.75 -54.38
C LYS A 157 -2.19 -8.20 -55.77
N VAL A 158 -1.93 -6.90 -55.87
CA VAL A 158 -1.61 -6.27 -57.18
C VAL A 158 -0.28 -6.80 -57.72
N ALA A 159 0.74 -6.90 -56.90
CA ALA A 159 2.09 -7.34 -57.28
C ALA A 159 2.15 -8.81 -57.70
N SER A 160 1.44 -9.66 -57.01
CA SER A 160 1.49 -11.11 -57.19
C SER A 160 0.37 -11.62 -58.15
N GLY A 161 -0.72 -10.87 -58.24
CA GLY A 161 -1.91 -11.27 -59.01
C GLY A 161 -2.62 -12.48 -58.43
N PHE A 162 -2.45 -12.81 -57.12
CA PHE A 162 -3.18 -13.88 -56.46
C PHE A 162 -4.65 -13.48 -56.24
N ASP A 163 -5.58 -14.43 -56.23
CA ASP A 163 -7.01 -14.16 -56.07
C ASP A 163 -7.35 -13.71 -54.65
N ARG A 164 -6.61 -14.24 -53.65
CA ARG A 164 -6.73 -13.90 -52.25
C ARG A 164 -5.36 -13.65 -51.66
N VAL A 165 -5.24 -12.56 -50.87
CA VAL A 165 -4.07 -12.28 -50.04
C VAL A 165 -4.54 -11.96 -48.65
N MET A 166 -3.97 -12.63 -47.63
CA MET A 166 -4.33 -12.50 -46.24
C MET A 166 -3.09 -12.21 -45.40
N LEU A 167 -3.24 -11.36 -44.39
CA LEU A 167 -2.28 -11.21 -43.32
C LEU A 167 -2.70 -12.08 -42.13
N TYR A 168 -1.93 -13.10 -41.88
CA TYR A 168 -2.13 -14.08 -40.81
C TYR A 168 -1.16 -13.77 -39.67
N ARG A 169 -1.64 -13.44 -38.48
CA ARG A 169 -0.83 -13.15 -37.28
C ARG A 169 -0.83 -14.34 -36.33
N PHE A 170 0.35 -14.72 -35.86
CA PHE A 170 0.47 -15.70 -34.78
C PHE A 170 0.11 -15.09 -33.45
N LEU A 171 -0.67 -15.82 -32.64
CA LEU A 171 -1.06 -15.49 -31.27
C LEU A 171 -0.13 -16.19 -30.28
N ASP A 172 -0.16 -15.77 -29.00
CA ASP A 172 0.70 -16.30 -27.95
C ASP A 172 0.44 -17.79 -27.64
N ASP A 173 -0.79 -18.27 -27.85
CA ASP A 173 -1.19 -19.67 -27.75
C ASP A 173 -0.73 -20.53 -28.94
N GLY A 174 -0.11 -19.88 -29.92
CA GLY A 174 0.37 -20.50 -31.17
C GLY A 174 -0.70 -20.64 -32.24
N ALA A 175 -1.96 -20.32 -31.98
CA ALA A 175 -2.98 -20.19 -33.02
C ALA A 175 -2.64 -19.00 -33.92
N GLY A 176 -3.33 -18.89 -35.05
CA GLY A 176 -3.18 -17.71 -35.85
C GLY A 176 -4.53 -17.13 -36.22
N GLU A 177 -4.54 -15.84 -36.54
CA GLU A 177 -5.74 -15.08 -36.88
C GLU A 177 -5.53 -14.30 -38.17
N VAL A 178 -6.50 -14.30 -39.05
CA VAL A 178 -6.49 -13.44 -40.26
C VAL A 178 -6.92 -12.04 -39.84
N ILE A 179 -5.97 -11.11 -39.85
CA ILE A 179 -6.20 -9.72 -39.38
C ILE A 179 -6.40 -8.73 -40.54
N ALA A 180 -6.03 -9.08 -41.79
CA ALA A 180 -6.35 -8.33 -42.99
C ALA A 180 -6.52 -9.28 -44.16
N GLU A 181 -7.40 -8.95 -45.08
CA GLU A 181 -7.69 -9.77 -46.27
C GLU A 181 -8.07 -8.90 -47.47
N MET A 182 -7.51 -9.24 -48.63
CA MET A 182 -7.93 -8.73 -49.90
C MET A 182 -8.21 -9.90 -50.85
N LYS A 183 -9.42 -10.01 -51.39
CA LYS A 183 -9.88 -11.18 -52.14
C LYS A 183 -10.75 -10.80 -53.33
N GLU A 184 -10.97 -11.73 -54.27
CA GLU A 184 -11.98 -11.59 -55.33
C GLU A 184 -13.40 -11.62 -54.72
N SER A 185 -14.34 -10.95 -55.37
CA SER A 185 -15.69 -10.75 -54.87
C SER A 185 -16.50 -12.05 -54.70
N ASN A 186 -16.13 -13.07 -55.43
CA ASN A 186 -16.78 -14.39 -55.46
C ASN A 186 -16.22 -15.36 -54.40
N MET A 187 -15.23 -14.96 -53.59
CA MET A 187 -14.63 -15.81 -52.60
C MET A 187 -15.23 -15.53 -51.23
N GLU A 188 -15.35 -16.58 -50.39
CA GLU A 188 -15.76 -16.47 -49.01
C GLU A 188 -14.72 -15.72 -48.16
N PRO A 189 -15.11 -14.86 -47.17
CA PRO A 189 -14.16 -14.13 -46.33
C PRO A 189 -13.56 -15.02 -45.24
N PHE A 190 -12.24 -14.84 -45.00
CA PHE A 190 -11.54 -15.45 -43.90
C PHE A 190 -11.10 -14.43 -42.86
N LEU A 191 -11.38 -13.16 -43.07
CA LEU A 191 -11.06 -12.08 -42.12
C LEU A 191 -11.68 -12.36 -40.74
N GLY A 192 -10.89 -12.29 -39.69
CA GLY A 192 -11.29 -12.55 -38.30
C GLY A 192 -11.42 -14.03 -37.93
N LEU A 193 -11.14 -14.94 -38.86
CA LEU A 193 -11.12 -16.37 -38.53
C LEU A 193 -9.78 -16.77 -37.91
N ARG A 194 -9.87 -17.64 -36.90
CA ARG A 194 -8.71 -18.26 -36.23
C ARG A 194 -8.43 -19.66 -36.76
N TYR A 195 -7.17 -19.99 -36.77
CA TYR A 195 -6.64 -21.30 -37.18
C TYR A 195 -5.80 -21.85 -35.99
N PRO A 196 -6.01 -23.09 -35.56
CA PRO A 196 -5.25 -23.64 -34.44
C PRO A 196 -3.77 -23.83 -34.76
N ALA A 197 -2.96 -23.84 -33.72
CA ALA A 197 -1.50 -24.01 -33.81
C ALA A 197 -1.08 -25.25 -34.59
N SER A 198 -1.92 -26.25 -34.62
CA SER A 198 -1.70 -27.52 -35.32
C SER A 198 -1.73 -27.45 -36.84
N ASP A 199 -2.31 -26.39 -37.42
CA ASP A 199 -2.39 -26.22 -38.88
C ASP A 199 -1.03 -25.81 -39.47
N ILE A 200 -0.18 -25.13 -38.67
CA ILE A 200 1.20 -24.79 -39.01
C ILE A 200 2.14 -25.34 -37.96
N PRO A 201 2.67 -26.55 -38.09
CA PRO A 201 3.50 -27.23 -37.08
C PRO A 201 4.83 -26.50 -36.83
N LYS A 202 5.47 -26.77 -35.69
CA LYS A 202 6.69 -26.07 -35.25
C LYS A 202 7.82 -26.12 -36.28
N GLN A 203 8.06 -27.28 -36.92
CA GLN A 203 9.07 -27.41 -37.95
C GLN A 203 8.83 -26.53 -39.15
N ALA A 204 7.57 -26.36 -39.58
CA ALA A 204 7.23 -25.47 -40.66
C ALA A 204 7.51 -24.01 -40.29
N ARG A 205 7.20 -23.59 -39.06
CA ARG A 205 7.51 -22.25 -38.54
C ARG A 205 9.02 -21.97 -38.54
N GLU A 206 9.86 -22.93 -38.18
CA GLU A 206 11.31 -22.77 -38.22
C GLU A 206 11.81 -22.64 -39.66
N LEU A 207 11.22 -23.34 -40.63
CA LEU A 207 11.56 -23.18 -42.04
C LEU A 207 11.12 -21.81 -42.58
N TYR A 208 9.97 -21.29 -42.17
CA TYR A 208 9.53 -19.95 -42.51
C TYR A 208 10.45 -18.83 -42.04
N LYS A 209 11.23 -19.06 -40.97
CA LYS A 209 12.28 -18.12 -40.52
C LYS A 209 13.53 -18.18 -41.41
N LYS A 210 13.87 -19.35 -41.97
CA LYS A 210 15.02 -19.54 -42.83
C LYS A 210 14.77 -19.10 -44.28
N ASN A 211 13.64 -19.50 -44.83
CA ASN A 211 13.22 -19.18 -46.19
C ASN A 211 11.94 -18.34 -46.14
N LEU A 212 12.06 -17.03 -46.39
CA LEU A 212 11.00 -16.06 -46.17
C LEU A 212 9.82 -16.24 -47.13
N ILE A 213 10.03 -16.79 -48.30
CA ILE A 213 8.93 -17.02 -49.22
C ILE A 213 8.86 -18.49 -49.60
N ARG A 214 7.67 -19.05 -49.47
CA ARG A 214 7.35 -20.40 -49.92
C ARG A 214 6.31 -20.36 -51.00
N VAL A 215 6.51 -21.08 -52.09
CA VAL A 215 5.56 -21.16 -53.21
C VAL A 215 5.16 -22.62 -53.48
N ILE A 216 3.91 -22.81 -53.79
CA ILE A 216 3.29 -24.01 -54.36
C ILE A 216 2.61 -23.59 -55.65
N THR A 217 3.19 -23.95 -56.78
CA THR A 217 2.73 -23.45 -58.05
C THR A 217 1.46 -24.14 -58.53
N ASP A 218 1.32 -25.43 -58.17
CA ASP A 218 0.13 -26.24 -58.46
C ASP A 218 0.00 -27.35 -57.39
N VAL A 219 -1.14 -27.41 -56.69
CA VAL A 219 -1.42 -28.48 -55.72
C VAL A 219 -1.65 -29.83 -56.37
N HIS A 220 -1.85 -29.85 -57.69
CA HIS A 220 -2.00 -31.10 -58.53
C HIS A 220 -0.70 -31.49 -59.19
N ASP A 221 0.38 -30.77 -58.92
CA ASP A 221 1.69 -31.06 -59.55
C ASP A 221 2.20 -32.47 -59.16
N VAL A 222 2.77 -33.15 -60.15
CA VAL A 222 3.48 -34.39 -59.96
C VAL A 222 4.94 -34.06 -59.66
N THR A 223 5.25 -34.01 -58.38
CA THR A 223 6.63 -33.69 -57.91
C THR A 223 7.63 -34.72 -58.42
N GLU A 224 8.82 -34.26 -58.74
CA GLU A 224 9.90 -35.08 -59.29
C GLU A 224 10.91 -35.54 -58.22
N PRO A 225 11.31 -36.81 -58.15
CA PRO A 225 12.29 -37.29 -57.20
C PRO A 225 13.68 -36.76 -57.51
N ILE A 226 14.48 -36.58 -56.44
CA ILE A 226 15.89 -36.27 -56.54
C ILE A 226 16.66 -37.59 -56.44
N GLU A 227 17.38 -37.91 -57.48
CA GLU A 227 18.26 -39.08 -57.58
C GLU A 227 19.66 -38.71 -57.03
N CYS A 228 20.28 -39.64 -56.31
CA CYS A 228 21.60 -39.42 -55.71
C CYS A 228 22.60 -40.50 -56.14
N ASP A 229 23.85 -40.19 -56.04
CA ASP A 229 24.93 -41.12 -56.19
C ASP A 229 24.82 -42.30 -55.20
N HIS A 230 25.10 -43.51 -55.69
CA HIS A 230 24.96 -44.74 -54.92
C HIS A 230 25.73 -44.76 -53.60
N ASP A 231 26.80 -43.96 -53.50
CA ASP A 231 27.63 -43.89 -52.29
C ASP A 231 27.12 -42.92 -51.25
N ILE A 232 26.04 -42.16 -51.54
CA ILE A 232 25.48 -41.11 -50.67
C ILE A 232 24.23 -41.64 -49.99
N LYS A 233 24.28 -41.69 -48.61
CA LYS A 233 23.16 -42.17 -47.78
C LYS A 233 22.41 -41.10 -47.03
N GLN A 234 22.86 -39.84 -47.04
CA GLN A 234 22.19 -38.74 -46.33
C GLN A 234 21.27 -38.01 -47.27
N PRO A 235 20.01 -37.72 -46.84
CA PRO A 235 19.10 -36.89 -47.62
C PRO A 235 19.65 -35.46 -47.72
N LEU A 236 19.33 -34.80 -48.82
CA LEU A 236 19.72 -33.41 -49.11
C LEU A 236 18.79 -32.44 -48.33
N ASP A 237 19.40 -31.57 -47.50
CA ASP A 237 18.65 -30.52 -46.82
C ASP A 237 18.30 -29.40 -47.79
N LEU A 238 17.01 -29.31 -48.08
CA LEU A 238 16.41 -28.34 -49.02
C LEU A 238 15.78 -27.11 -48.32
N SER A 239 16.22 -26.78 -47.12
CA SER A 239 15.66 -25.68 -46.32
C SER A 239 15.57 -24.36 -47.09
N PHE A 240 16.58 -24.04 -47.90
CA PHE A 240 16.65 -22.83 -48.71
C PHE A 240 16.15 -23.00 -50.13
N SER A 241 15.80 -24.23 -50.56
CA SER A 241 15.38 -24.52 -51.89
C SER A 241 13.97 -24.06 -52.21
N ARG A 242 13.83 -23.30 -53.28
CA ARG A 242 12.53 -22.79 -53.78
C ARG A 242 11.71 -23.89 -54.42
N THR A 243 12.40 -24.76 -55.20
CA THR A 243 11.79 -25.88 -55.95
C THR A 243 11.38 -27.04 -55.02
N ARG A 244 11.80 -27.05 -53.76
CA ARG A 244 11.50 -28.13 -52.80
C ARG A 244 10.00 -28.49 -52.82
N ALA A 245 9.69 -29.77 -52.89
CA ALA A 245 8.32 -30.29 -52.73
C ALA A 245 7.73 -29.93 -51.33
N VAL A 246 6.44 -30.09 -51.18
CA VAL A 246 5.72 -29.84 -49.94
C VAL A 246 5.12 -31.14 -49.41
N SER A 247 4.96 -31.27 -48.09
CA SER A 247 4.34 -32.44 -47.46
C SER A 247 2.95 -32.70 -48.07
N GLU A 248 2.69 -33.98 -48.33
CA GLU A 248 1.40 -34.42 -48.89
C GLU A 248 0.20 -34.00 -48.00
N VAL A 249 0.41 -33.96 -46.68
CA VAL A 249 -0.59 -33.51 -45.71
C VAL A 249 -0.97 -32.05 -45.98
N HIS A 250 0.02 -31.19 -46.21
CA HIS A 250 -0.25 -29.78 -46.52
C HIS A 250 -0.86 -29.58 -47.92
N ILE A 251 -0.44 -30.36 -48.92
CA ILE A 251 -1.08 -30.37 -50.22
C ILE A 251 -2.56 -30.77 -50.14
N GLN A 252 -2.88 -31.82 -49.37
CA GLN A 252 -4.26 -32.21 -49.14
C GLN A 252 -5.07 -31.14 -48.37
N TYR A 253 -4.46 -30.45 -47.44
CA TYR A 253 -5.06 -29.32 -46.71
C TYR A 253 -5.48 -28.20 -47.72
N LEU A 254 -4.58 -27.80 -48.62
CA LEU A 254 -4.88 -26.78 -49.64
C LEU A 254 -5.97 -27.25 -50.64
N LYS A 255 -5.95 -28.53 -51.04
CA LYS A 255 -7.00 -29.11 -51.86
C LYS A 255 -8.36 -29.02 -51.17
N ASN A 256 -8.41 -29.34 -49.87
CA ASN A 256 -9.63 -29.23 -49.09
C ASN A 256 -10.14 -27.77 -48.97
N MET A 257 -9.23 -26.79 -49.00
CA MET A 257 -9.59 -25.37 -49.07
C MET A 257 -10.03 -24.91 -50.48
N GLY A 258 -9.95 -25.75 -51.50
CA GLY A 258 -10.21 -25.36 -52.87
C GLY A 258 -9.13 -24.45 -53.50
N VAL A 259 -7.91 -24.49 -52.99
CA VAL A 259 -6.77 -23.69 -53.47
C VAL A 259 -5.95 -24.50 -54.46
N ALA A 260 -5.71 -23.95 -55.67
CA ALA A 260 -4.88 -24.60 -56.68
C ALA A 260 -3.39 -24.18 -56.62
N ALA A 261 -3.12 -22.94 -56.24
CA ALA A 261 -1.76 -22.44 -56.02
C ALA A 261 -1.66 -21.60 -54.74
N SER A 262 -0.56 -21.68 -54.05
CA SER A 262 -0.35 -20.97 -52.77
C SER A 262 1.03 -20.34 -52.70
N MET A 263 1.12 -19.18 -52.09
CA MET A 263 2.38 -18.56 -51.70
C MET A 263 2.26 -18.01 -50.29
N SER A 264 3.29 -18.20 -49.47
CA SER A 264 3.38 -17.60 -48.16
C SER A 264 4.67 -16.77 -48.03
N ILE A 265 4.53 -15.57 -47.44
CA ILE A 265 5.62 -14.63 -47.20
C ILE A 265 5.71 -14.43 -45.69
N SER A 266 6.87 -14.64 -45.12
CA SER A 266 7.12 -14.55 -43.68
C SER A 266 7.36 -13.12 -43.23
N LEU A 267 6.78 -12.72 -42.10
CA LEU A 267 7.05 -11.46 -41.40
C LEU A 267 7.80 -11.75 -40.10
N ILE A 268 9.02 -11.24 -40.04
CA ILE A 268 9.91 -11.46 -38.91
C ILE A 268 10.06 -10.18 -38.11
N VAL A 269 9.63 -10.20 -36.85
CA VAL A 269 9.78 -9.10 -35.88
C VAL A 269 10.60 -9.59 -34.69
N ASP A 270 11.66 -8.89 -34.34
CA ASP A 270 12.57 -9.24 -33.23
C ASP A 270 13.09 -10.69 -33.28
N GLY A 271 13.38 -11.19 -34.51
CA GLY A 271 13.85 -12.55 -34.73
C GLY A 271 12.80 -13.65 -34.54
N LYS A 272 11.53 -13.28 -34.31
CA LYS A 272 10.39 -14.19 -34.20
C LYS A 272 9.52 -14.12 -35.43
N LEU A 273 8.93 -15.25 -35.80
CA LEU A 273 7.90 -15.29 -36.84
C LEU A 273 6.62 -14.65 -36.28
N TRP A 274 6.40 -13.38 -36.62
CA TRP A 274 5.25 -12.60 -36.20
C TRP A 274 3.97 -12.98 -36.95
N GLY A 275 4.09 -13.25 -38.23
CA GLY A 275 2.96 -13.56 -39.08
C GLY A 275 3.37 -14.07 -40.46
N LEU A 276 2.38 -14.41 -41.26
CA LEU A 276 2.53 -14.81 -42.63
C LEU A 276 1.60 -13.99 -43.51
N ILE A 277 2.06 -13.59 -44.72
CA ILE A 277 1.17 -13.16 -45.76
C ILE A 277 0.85 -14.41 -46.60
N ALA A 278 -0.37 -14.90 -46.49
CA ALA A 278 -0.83 -16.08 -47.21
C ALA A 278 -1.59 -15.69 -48.51
N CYS A 279 -1.11 -16.17 -49.64
CA CYS A 279 -1.67 -15.90 -50.95
C CYS A 279 -2.23 -17.19 -51.54
N HIS A 280 -3.50 -17.15 -52.01
CA HIS A 280 -4.16 -18.29 -52.58
C HIS A 280 -4.69 -17.94 -54.00
N HIS A 281 -4.64 -18.91 -54.88
CA HIS A 281 -5.12 -18.76 -56.26
C HIS A 281 -5.94 -20.00 -56.68
N ASN A 282 -6.97 -19.79 -57.50
CA ASN A 282 -7.90 -20.85 -57.86
C ASN A 282 -7.43 -21.70 -59.06
N THR A 283 -6.34 -21.33 -59.69
CA THR A 283 -5.68 -22.06 -60.78
C THR A 283 -4.18 -22.15 -60.53
N ALA A 284 -3.49 -23.06 -61.17
CA ALA A 284 -2.02 -23.15 -61.11
C ALA A 284 -1.40 -21.79 -61.47
N LYS A 285 -0.40 -21.35 -60.70
CA LYS A 285 0.22 -20.04 -60.87
C LYS A 285 1.71 -20.07 -60.51
N LEU A 286 2.50 -19.72 -61.53
CA LEU A 286 3.93 -19.50 -61.40
C LEU A 286 4.20 -17.98 -61.50
N MET A 287 5.03 -17.49 -60.60
CA MET A 287 5.53 -16.12 -60.58
C MET A 287 6.94 -16.06 -61.16
N SER A 288 7.28 -14.97 -61.80
CA SER A 288 8.63 -14.75 -62.28
C SER A 288 9.61 -14.63 -61.09
N SER A 289 10.82 -15.16 -61.23
CA SER A 289 11.85 -15.13 -60.24
C SER A 289 12.18 -13.70 -59.76
N ARG A 290 12.03 -12.71 -60.63
CA ARG A 290 12.23 -11.28 -60.30
C ARG A 290 11.18 -10.75 -59.35
N VAL A 291 9.89 -10.96 -59.61
CA VAL A 291 8.81 -10.54 -58.69
C VAL A 291 8.95 -11.25 -57.36
N PHE A 292 9.36 -12.51 -57.36
CA PHE A 292 9.64 -13.25 -56.15
C PHE A 292 10.76 -12.60 -55.30
N GLU A 293 11.85 -12.17 -55.90
CA GLU A 293 12.95 -11.49 -55.22
C GLU A 293 12.55 -10.13 -54.68
N GLU A 294 11.76 -9.36 -55.49
CA GLU A 294 11.19 -8.07 -55.05
C GLU A 294 10.27 -8.25 -53.84
N LEU A 295 9.46 -9.31 -53.78
CA LEU A 295 8.60 -9.64 -52.63
C LEU A 295 9.43 -10.12 -51.43
N GLU A 296 10.52 -10.83 -51.64
CA GLU A 296 11.42 -11.26 -50.56
C GLU A 296 12.07 -10.04 -49.88
N LEU A 297 12.60 -9.11 -50.67
CA LEU A 297 13.15 -7.85 -50.15
C LEU A 297 12.08 -6.99 -49.51
N PHE A 298 10.89 -6.91 -50.10
CA PHE A 298 9.77 -6.19 -49.53
C PHE A 298 9.37 -6.75 -48.15
N SER A 299 9.34 -8.08 -48.00
CA SER A 299 9.05 -8.73 -46.70
C SER A 299 10.03 -8.32 -45.60
N GLU A 300 11.33 -8.24 -45.92
CA GLU A 300 12.36 -7.79 -45.01
C GLU A 300 12.15 -6.32 -44.60
N LEU A 301 11.93 -5.45 -45.59
CA LEU A 301 11.70 -4.02 -45.34
C LEU A 301 10.40 -3.76 -44.59
N PHE A 302 9.33 -4.49 -44.95
CA PHE A 302 8.05 -4.39 -44.26
C PHE A 302 8.15 -4.88 -42.82
N SER A 303 8.89 -5.96 -42.57
CA SER A 303 9.13 -6.48 -41.19
C SER A 303 9.81 -5.44 -40.33
N LEU A 304 10.77 -4.67 -40.86
CA LEU A 304 11.42 -3.56 -40.15
C LEU A 304 10.45 -2.41 -39.85
N GLU A 305 9.63 -2.02 -40.86
CA GLU A 305 8.63 -0.96 -40.66
C GLU A 305 7.55 -1.39 -39.68
N LEU A 306 7.09 -2.62 -39.75
CA LEU A 306 6.15 -3.19 -38.79
C LEU A 306 6.74 -3.18 -37.37
N ALA A 307 7.98 -3.62 -37.18
CA ALA A 307 8.66 -3.59 -35.90
C ALA A 307 8.73 -2.16 -35.36
N ARG A 308 9.13 -1.21 -36.21
CA ARG A 308 9.17 0.22 -35.84
C ARG A 308 7.82 0.73 -35.37
N ARG A 309 6.74 0.45 -36.10
CA ARG A 309 5.39 0.92 -35.75
C ARG A 309 4.86 0.27 -34.48
N LEU A 310 5.07 -1.03 -34.30
CA LEU A 310 4.69 -1.72 -33.05
C LEU A 310 5.39 -1.13 -31.82
N VAL A 311 6.66 -0.75 -31.94
CA VAL A 311 7.41 -0.07 -30.87
C VAL A 311 6.84 1.34 -30.63
N MET A 312 6.58 2.12 -31.68
CA MET A 312 6.02 3.48 -31.54
C MET A 312 4.63 3.46 -30.90
N GLU A 313 3.76 2.52 -31.28
CA GLU A 313 2.45 2.35 -30.67
C GLU A 313 2.58 2.05 -29.16
N ARG A 314 3.50 1.15 -28.79
CA ARG A 314 3.79 0.86 -27.38
C ARG A 314 4.26 2.10 -26.62
N ILE A 315 5.12 2.93 -27.23
CA ILE A 315 5.61 4.17 -26.61
C ILE A 315 4.46 5.14 -26.37
N ILE A 316 3.62 5.42 -27.38
CA ILE A 316 2.48 6.33 -27.26
C ILE A 316 1.51 5.86 -26.18
N VAL A 317 1.18 4.58 -26.17
CA VAL A 317 0.32 3.98 -25.17
C VAL A 317 0.95 4.07 -23.77
N SER A 318 2.27 3.90 -23.66
CA SER A 318 3.00 4.01 -22.40
C SER A 318 3.05 5.45 -21.89
N GLU A 319 3.28 6.44 -22.74
CA GLU A 319 3.30 7.86 -22.35
C GLU A 319 1.95 8.33 -21.82
N ASN A 320 0.85 7.97 -22.51
CA ASN A 320 -0.51 8.27 -22.06
C ASN A 320 -0.84 7.58 -20.73
N ALA A 321 -0.36 6.35 -20.55
CA ALA A 321 -0.49 5.61 -19.31
C ALA A 321 0.30 6.30 -18.18
N ASN A 322 1.54 6.73 -18.43
CA ASN A 322 2.36 7.42 -17.44
C ASN A 322 1.73 8.73 -16.97
N ALA A 323 1.13 9.51 -17.88
CA ALA A 323 0.42 10.74 -17.50
C ALA A 323 -0.79 10.45 -16.59
N SER A 324 -1.60 9.44 -16.92
CA SER A 324 -2.74 9.01 -16.10
C SER A 324 -2.28 8.44 -14.75
N PHE A 325 -1.18 7.70 -14.73
CA PHE A 325 -0.56 7.16 -13.54
C PHE A 325 -0.03 8.27 -12.60
N ALA A 326 0.69 9.26 -13.14
CA ALA A 326 1.17 10.40 -12.36
C ALA A 326 0.00 11.18 -11.72
N LYS A 327 -1.10 11.36 -12.46
CA LYS A 327 -2.32 11.99 -11.94
C LYS A 327 -2.96 11.16 -10.81
N MET A 328 -3.02 9.86 -10.97
CA MET A 328 -3.52 8.95 -9.93
C MET A 328 -2.68 9.05 -8.65
N LEU A 329 -1.35 9.00 -8.75
CA LEU A 329 -0.46 9.13 -7.59
C LEU A 329 -0.58 10.49 -6.91
N SER A 330 -0.73 11.58 -7.68
CA SER A 330 -0.98 12.92 -7.14
C SER A 330 -2.27 12.97 -6.33
N ASN A 331 -3.35 12.37 -6.82
CA ASN A 331 -4.62 12.31 -6.08
C ASN A 331 -4.50 11.49 -4.78
N LEU A 332 -3.81 10.36 -4.84
CA LEU A 332 -3.60 9.48 -3.68
C LEU A 332 -2.72 10.14 -2.61
N SER A 333 -1.75 10.97 -2.98
CA SER A 333 -0.84 11.64 -2.04
C SER A 333 -1.52 12.69 -1.16
N ILE A 334 -2.69 13.20 -1.56
CA ILE A 334 -3.44 14.23 -0.82
C ILE A 334 -4.43 13.60 0.18
N SER A 335 -4.65 12.30 0.12
CA SER A 335 -5.71 11.62 0.87
C SER A 335 -5.25 11.09 2.22
N ASN A 336 -6.11 11.23 3.24
CA ASN A 336 -5.89 10.70 4.59
C ASN A 336 -6.14 9.18 4.71
N SER A 337 -6.71 8.53 3.71
CA SER A 337 -7.02 7.09 3.70
C SER A 337 -6.66 6.47 2.35
N LEU A 338 -5.53 5.77 2.30
CA LEU A 338 -5.07 5.08 1.10
C LEU A 338 -6.08 4.06 0.56
N THR A 339 -6.76 3.34 1.43
CA THR A 339 -7.72 2.29 1.04
C THR A 339 -8.91 2.88 0.29
N LEU A 340 -9.56 3.91 0.88
CA LEU A 340 -10.74 4.53 0.28
C LEU A 340 -10.37 5.30 -0.98
N SER A 341 -9.29 6.08 -0.94
CA SER A 341 -8.85 6.87 -2.09
C SER A 341 -8.36 6.01 -3.26
N THR A 342 -7.79 4.83 -3.02
CA THR A 342 -7.39 3.91 -4.09
C THR A 342 -8.61 3.38 -4.86
N VAL A 343 -9.68 2.98 -4.19
CA VAL A 343 -10.90 2.51 -4.87
C VAL A 343 -11.65 3.63 -5.57
N GLU A 344 -11.52 4.88 -5.11
CA GLU A 344 -12.08 6.06 -5.77
C GLU A 344 -11.37 6.43 -7.08
N GLN A 345 -10.17 5.90 -7.34
CA GLN A 345 -9.43 6.12 -8.58
C GLN A 345 -9.82 5.15 -9.71
N LEU A 346 -10.92 4.42 -9.61
CA LEU A 346 -11.34 3.44 -10.62
C LEU A 346 -11.29 4.01 -12.04
N ASP A 347 -11.84 5.21 -12.27
CA ASP A 347 -11.87 5.86 -13.60
C ASP A 347 -10.47 6.12 -14.19
N LEU A 348 -9.49 6.44 -13.35
CA LEU A 348 -8.11 6.64 -13.79
C LEU A 348 -7.42 5.31 -14.06
N ILE A 349 -7.68 4.31 -13.23
CA ILE A 349 -7.13 2.96 -13.41
C ILE A 349 -7.75 2.29 -14.64
N GLN A 350 -9.04 2.52 -14.94
CA GLN A 350 -9.69 2.06 -16.16
C GLN A 350 -9.05 2.63 -17.44
N LYS A 351 -8.50 3.84 -17.38
CA LYS A 351 -7.71 4.40 -18.49
C LYS A 351 -6.34 3.74 -18.67
N LEU A 352 -5.85 3.08 -17.63
CA LEU A 352 -4.58 2.37 -17.65
C LEU A 352 -4.77 0.91 -18.04
N ILE A 353 -5.74 0.25 -17.43
CA ILE A 353 -6.02 -1.17 -17.58
C ILE A 353 -7.52 -1.32 -17.76
N ASP A 354 -7.91 -2.10 -18.77
CA ASP A 354 -9.31 -2.43 -19.06
C ASP A 354 -9.86 -3.31 -17.92
N ILE A 355 -10.58 -2.68 -16.97
CA ILE A 355 -11.15 -3.34 -15.77
C ILE A 355 -12.58 -2.86 -15.53
N ASP A 356 -13.38 -3.70 -14.87
CA ASP A 356 -14.77 -3.38 -14.52
C ASP A 356 -14.92 -2.97 -13.05
N GLY A 357 -13.88 -3.22 -12.23
CA GLY A 357 -13.89 -2.84 -10.83
C GLY A 357 -12.55 -3.02 -10.13
N ILE A 358 -12.45 -2.40 -8.96
CA ILE A 358 -11.28 -2.45 -8.09
C ILE A 358 -11.71 -2.79 -6.66
N GLY A 359 -10.90 -3.58 -5.98
CA GLY A 359 -11.01 -3.88 -4.56
C GLY A 359 -9.68 -3.69 -3.84
N CYS A 360 -9.71 -3.20 -2.62
CA CYS A 360 -8.53 -3.05 -1.76
C CYS A 360 -8.78 -3.75 -0.43
N ALA A 361 -7.91 -4.68 -0.09
CA ALA A 361 -7.87 -5.35 1.20
C ALA A 361 -6.61 -4.93 1.94
N PHE A 362 -6.77 -4.07 2.98
CA PHE A 362 -5.68 -3.56 3.79
C PHE A 362 -5.99 -3.75 5.27
N ASN A 363 -5.08 -4.32 6.04
CA ASN A 363 -5.23 -4.57 7.48
C ASN A 363 -6.54 -5.28 7.88
N GLY A 364 -7.07 -6.13 7.00
CA GLY A 364 -8.32 -6.85 7.21
C GLY A 364 -9.60 -6.11 6.79
N ASP A 365 -9.51 -4.83 6.44
CA ASP A 365 -10.63 -4.05 5.88
C ASP A 365 -10.69 -4.23 4.37
N TYR A 366 -11.90 -4.50 3.83
CA TYR A 366 -12.13 -4.59 2.39
C TYR A 366 -13.01 -3.44 1.90
N LYS A 367 -12.53 -2.71 0.88
CA LYS A 367 -13.29 -1.67 0.17
C LYS A 367 -13.22 -1.93 -1.33
N HIS A 368 -14.26 -1.58 -2.05
CA HIS A 368 -14.32 -1.77 -3.50
C HIS A 368 -15.12 -0.67 -4.20
N ASN A 369 -14.90 -0.56 -5.52
CA ASN A 369 -15.67 0.28 -6.42
C ASN A 369 -15.85 -0.47 -7.76
N GLY A 370 -17.02 -0.32 -8.39
CA GLY A 370 -17.39 -1.09 -9.57
C GLY A 370 -17.72 -2.55 -9.23
N VAL A 371 -17.48 -3.44 -10.19
CA VAL A 371 -17.74 -4.88 -10.04
C VAL A 371 -16.70 -5.50 -9.09
N SER A 372 -17.14 -6.31 -8.15
CA SER A 372 -16.23 -6.93 -7.18
C SER A 372 -16.76 -8.27 -6.65
N LEU A 373 -15.88 -9.03 -6.02
CA LEU A 373 -16.24 -10.18 -5.20
C LEU A 373 -16.77 -9.71 -3.84
N SER A 374 -17.65 -10.52 -3.24
CA SER A 374 -18.04 -10.29 -1.83
C SER A 374 -16.82 -10.47 -0.91
N GLU A 375 -16.81 -9.77 0.23
CA GLU A 375 -15.73 -9.81 1.22
C GLU A 375 -15.34 -11.24 1.61
N LYS A 376 -16.33 -12.13 1.83
CA LYS A 376 -16.10 -13.54 2.11
C LYS A 376 -15.33 -14.25 0.99
N LYS A 377 -15.64 -13.96 -0.28
CA LYS A 377 -14.93 -14.54 -1.42
C LYS A 377 -13.53 -13.94 -1.60
N VAL A 378 -13.35 -12.68 -1.23
CA VAL A 378 -12.01 -12.04 -1.23
C VAL A 378 -11.10 -12.72 -0.22
N HIS A 379 -11.57 -13.03 0.98
CA HIS A 379 -10.79 -13.82 1.95
C HIS A 379 -10.39 -15.19 1.41
N MET A 380 -11.31 -15.89 0.74
CA MET A 380 -11.00 -17.17 0.08
C MET A 380 -9.98 -16.98 -1.05
N LEU A 381 -10.09 -15.91 -1.82
CA LEU A 381 -9.13 -15.59 -2.88
C LEU A 381 -7.73 -15.37 -2.30
N VAL A 382 -7.61 -14.62 -1.21
CA VAL A 382 -6.33 -14.42 -0.52
C VAL A 382 -5.73 -15.75 -0.06
N GLU A 383 -6.54 -16.67 0.49
CA GLU A 383 -6.08 -18.02 0.86
C GLU A 383 -5.55 -18.82 -0.34
N VAL A 384 -6.18 -18.67 -1.51
CA VAL A 384 -5.74 -19.32 -2.75
C VAL A 384 -4.42 -18.71 -3.21
N LEU A 385 -4.32 -17.36 -3.24
CA LEU A 385 -3.13 -16.65 -3.68
C LEU A 385 -1.90 -16.95 -2.80
N GLN A 386 -2.09 -17.12 -1.49
CA GLN A 386 -1.00 -17.49 -0.57
C GLN A 386 -0.41 -18.89 -0.83
N LYS A 387 -1.15 -19.78 -1.49
CA LYS A 387 -0.67 -21.13 -1.87
C LYS A 387 0.07 -21.14 -3.21
N LEU A 388 -0.08 -20.09 -4.01
CA LEU A 388 0.59 -19.95 -5.28
C LEU A 388 2.06 -19.50 -5.07
N PRO A 389 2.95 -19.70 -6.06
CA PRO A 389 4.29 -19.15 -6.02
C PRO A 389 4.24 -17.65 -5.72
N ASN A 390 5.18 -17.18 -4.91
CA ASN A 390 5.23 -15.79 -4.49
C ASN A 390 5.54 -14.87 -5.68
N MET A 391 4.52 -14.26 -6.23
CA MET A 391 4.59 -13.32 -7.34
C MET A 391 4.11 -11.93 -6.89
N GLU A 392 4.64 -10.90 -7.49
CA GLU A 392 4.25 -9.51 -7.22
C GLU A 392 2.83 -9.20 -7.71
N VAL A 393 2.45 -9.84 -8.81
CA VAL A 393 1.15 -9.75 -9.46
C VAL A 393 0.71 -11.15 -9.84
N HIS A 394 -0.47 -11.55 -9.42
CA HIS A 394 -1.10 -12.84 -9.79
C HIS A 394 -2.21 -12.59 -10.80
N GLU A 395 -2.16 -13.31 -11.92
CA GLU A 395 -3.17 -13.24 -12.96
C GLU A 395 -4.10 -14.46 -12.90
N LEU A 396 -5.39 -14.22 -12.87
CA LEU A 396 -6.44 -15.22 -12.90
C LEU A 396 -7.52 -14.75 -13.90
N ASP A 397 -7.58 -15.36 -15.05
CA ASP A 397 -8.61 -15.10 -16.08
C ASP A 397 -9.85 -15.98 -15.91
N ASN A 398 -9.74 -17.02 -15.08
CA ASN A 398 -10.84 -17.93 -14.74
C ASN A 398 -10.77 -18.29 -13.24
N LEU A 399 -11.58 -17.62 -12.43
CA LEU A 399 -11.64 -17.84 -10.99
C LEU A 399 -12.13 -19.25 -10.61
N VAL A 400 -13.06 -19.81 -11.41
CA VAL A 400 -13.61 -21.15 -11.16
C VAL A 400 -12.55 -22.24 -11.36
N ALA A 401 -11.66 -22.03 -12.33
CA ALA A 401 -10.55 -22.95 -12.57
C ALA A 401 -9.49 -22.89 -11.46
N ALA A 402 -9.30 -21.72 -10.83
CA ALA A 402 -8.40 -21.57 -9.68
C ALA A 402 -8.98 -22.22 -8.41
N ASP A 403 -10.25 -21.98 -8.12
CA ASP A 403 -11.00 -22.63 -7.02
C ASP A 403 -12.51 -22.52 -7.29
N SER A 404 -13.22 -23.63 -7.31
CA SER A 404 -14.66 -23.66 -7.56
C SER A 404 -15.49 -22.84 -6.56
N ARG A 405 -14.99 -22.59 -5.36
CA ARG A 405 -15.62 -21.76 -4.33
C ARG A 405 -15.65 -20.28 -4.69
N LEU A 406 -14.78 -19.85 -5.61
CA LEU A 406 -14.68 -18.47 -6.10
C LEU A 406 -15.69 -18.18 -7.22
N SER A 407 -16.52 -19.15 -7.63
CA SER A 407 -17.56 -18.93 -8.64
C SER A 407 -18.41 -17.71 -8.33
N ASP A 408 -18.48 -16.77 -9.25
CA ASP A 408 -19.27 -15.54 -9.14
C ASP A 408 -20.06 -15.26 -10.41
N LYS A 409 -21.18 -14.55 -10.30
CA LYS A 409 -22.05 -14.24 -11.44
C LYS A 409 -21.52 -13.11 -12.33
N HIS A 410 -20.74 -12.22 -11.73
CA HIS A 410 -20.30 -10.98 -12.35
C HIS A 410 -18.79 -10.94 -12.56
N VAL A 411 -18.01 -11.52 -11.66
CA VAL A 411 -16.54 -11.52 -11.74
C VAL A 411 -16.05 -12.85 -12.28
N ALA A 412 -15.30 -12.83 -13.37
CA ALA A 412 -14.65 -14.01 -13.95
C ALA A 412 -13.12 -13.96 -13.85
N GLY A 413 -12.53 -12.78 -13.90
CA GLY A 413 -11.08 -12.59 -13.88
C GLY A 413 -10.63 -11.61 -12.79
N VAL A 414 -9.44 -11.85 -12.26
CA VAL A 414 -8.79 -11.01 -11.26
C VAL A 414 -7.30 -10.87 -11.57
N LEU A 415 -6.82 -9.63 -11.49
CA LEU A 415 -5.40 -9.34 -11.39
C LEU A 415 -5.11 -8.86 -9.96
N ALA A 416 -4.42 -9.67 -9.18
CA ALA A 416 -4.17 -9.41 -7.76
C ALA A 416 -2.75 -8.88 -7.55
N LEU A 417 -2.64 -7.67 -7.01
CA LEU A 417 -1.41 -6.95 -6.72
C LEU A 417 -1.10 -7.08 -5.24
N GLN A 418 -0.03 -7.79 -4.89
CA GLN A 418 0.40 -7.92 -3.50
C GLN A 418 1.16 -6.67 -3.05
N ILE A 419 0.63 -5.95 -2.07
CA ILE A 419 1.22 -4.74 -1.50
C ILE A 419 2.11 -5.08 -0.31
N SER A 420 1.63 -5.95 0.59
CA SER A 420 2.38 -6.40 1.77
C SER A 420 2.22 -7.91 1.97
N LYS A 421 3.22 -8.53 2.61
CA LYS A 421 3.18 -9.96 2.98
C LYS A 421 2.61 -10.17 4.38
N LEU A 422 2.90 -9.23 5.28
CA LEU A 422 2.45 -9.26 6.67
C LEU A 422 2.17 -7.81 7.12
N PRO A 423 0.89 -7.43 7.26
CA PRO A 423 -0.32 -8.17 6.90
C PRO A 423 -0.42 -8.45 5.40
N CYS A 424 -1.24 -9.44 5.00
CA CYS A 424 -1.44 -9.77 3.59
C CYS A 424 -2.38 -8.76 2.92
N ASP A 425 -1.80 -7.68 2.41
CA ASP A 425 -2.55 -6.61 1.76
C ASP A 425 -2.50 -6.77 0.24
N TYR A 426 -3.67 -6.64 -0.38
CA TYR A 426 -3.85 -6.78 -1.82
C TYR A 426 -4.70 -5.67 -2.42
N ILE A 427 -4.38 -5.33 -3.66
CA ILE A 427 -5.29 -4.62 -4.56
C ILE A 427 -5.74 -5.61 -5.63
N PHE A 428 -7.03 -5.68 -5.87
CA PHE A 428 -7.66 -6.55 -6.85
C PHE A 428 -8.24 -5.71 -7.97
N LEU A 429 -7.91 -6.05 -9.21
CA LEU A 429 -8.50 -5.50 -10.41
C LEU A 429 -9.40 -6.58 -11.01
N PHE A 430 -10.69 -6.27 -11.15
CA PHE A 430 -11.70 -7.24 -11.55
C PHE A 430 -12.13 -7.06 -13.00
N ARG A 431 -12.35 -8.19 -13.68
CA ARG A 431 -13.00 -8.26 -14.98
C ARG A 431 -14.25 -9.11 -14.92
N THR A 432 -15.27 -8.68 -15.64
CA THR A 432 -16.51 -9.43 -15.81
C THR A 432 -16.31 -10.61 -16.76
N SER A 433 -17.23 -11.55 -16.69
CA SER A 433 -17.34 -12.61 -17.68
C SER A 433 -17.74 -12.01 -19.02
N VAL A 434 -16.94 -12.27 -20.03
CA VAL A 434 -17.27 -11.93 -21.42
C VAL A 434 -17.62 -13.24 -22.12
N THR A 435 -18.80 -13.29 -22.73
CA THR A 435 -19.08 -14.35 -23.71
C THR A 435 -18.21 -14.07 -24.92
N GLN A 436 -17.05 -14.70 -24.98
CA GLN A 436 -16.12 -14.47 -26.08
C GLN A 436 -16.47 -15.42 -27.21
N GLU A 437 -16.99 -14.87 -28.30
CA GLU A 437 -17.18 -15.61 -29.57
C GLU A 437 -15.79 -15.72 -30.24
N VAL A 438 -15.24 -16.92 -30.25
CA VAL A 438 -14.05 -17.22 -31.04
C VAL A 438 -14.46 -17.86 -32.33
N ASN A 439 -14.18 -17.17 -33.45
CA ASN A 439 -14.53 -17.63 -34.78
C ASN A 439 -13.37 -18.46 -35.33
N TRP A 440 -13.58 -19.76 -35.44
CA TRP A 440 -12.58 -20.67 -35.99
C TRP A 440 -12.92 -20.96 -37.49
N ALA A 441 -11.88 -21.17 -38.28
CA ALA A 441 -12.01 -21.73 -39.64
C ALA A 441 -12.20 -23.27 -39.50
N GLY A 442 -13.44 -23.69 -39.29
CA GLY A 442 -13.81 -25.08 -39.01
C GLY A 442 -13.61 -25.47 -37.54
N ASN A 443 -14.07 -26.65 -37.16
CA ASN A 443 -13.90 -27.15 -35.80
C ASN A 443 -12.41 -27.23 -35.40
N PRO A 444 -11.93 -26.57 -34.30
CA PRO A 444 -10.54 -26.57 -33.90
C PRO A 444 -10.00 -27.95 -33.42
N GLU A 445 -10.88 -28.87 -33.04
CA GLU A 445 -10.49 -30.22 -32.71
C GLU A 445 -10.06 -31.01 -33.95
N LYS A 446 -8.85 -31.62 -33.89
CA LYS A 446 -8.34 -32.46 -34.96
C LYS A 446 -9.17 -33.74 -35.12
N SER A 447 -9.58 -34.04 -36.32
CA SER A 447 -10.13 -35.35 -36.68
C SER A 447 -8.97 -36.38 -36.70
N VAL A 448 -9.00 -37.34 -35.79
CA VAL A 448 -8.08 -38.47 -35.80
C VAL A 448 -8.75 -39.64 -36.53
N THR A 449 -8.21 -40.04 -37.66
CA THR A 449 -8.70 -41.23 -38.36
C THR A 449 -7.82 -42.42 -38.02
N GLN A 450 -8.43 -43.51 -37.65
CA GLN A 450 -7.72 -44.76 -37.36
C GLN A 450 -7.55 -45.53 -38.67
N ILE A 451 -6.30 -45.63 -39.15
CA ILE A 451 -5.95 -46.45 -40.34
C ILE A 451 -5.14 -47.66 -39.85
N GLY A 452 -5.84 -48.80 -39.74
CA GLY A 452 -5.27 -49.99 -39.06
C GLY A 452 -5.02 -49.75 -37.58
N ASP A 453 -3.85 -50.10 -37.05
CA ASP A 453 -3.44 -49.91 -35.67
C ASP A 453 -2.85 -48.54 -35.38
N ARG A 454 -2.80 -47.64 -36.37
CA ARG A 454 -2.20 -46.28 -36.22
C ARG A 454 -3.26 -45.21 -36.23
N LYS A 455 -3.16 -44.27 -35.30
CA LYS A 455 -3.96 -43.02 -35.29
C LYS A 455 -3.24 -42.02 -36.16
N VAL A 456 -3.83 -41.73 -37.32
CA VAL A 456 -3.30 -40.72 -38.24
C VAL A 456 -4.14 -39.45 -38.18
N LEU A 457 -3.48 -38.31 -37.98
CA LEU A 457 -4.12 -37.01 -38.05
C LEU A 457 -4.43 -36.69 -39.52
N THR A 458 -5.72 -36.48 -39.85
CA THR A 458 -6.15 -36.07 -41.16
C THR A 458 -6.29 -34.54 -41.24
N PRO A 459 -5.92 -33.93 -42.39
CA PRO A 459 -6.17 -32.52 -42.64
C PRO A 459 -7.66 -32.20 -42.51
N ARG A 460 -7.94 -31.00 -42.06
CA ARG A 460 -9.34 -30.50 -41.99
C ARG A 460 -10.02 -30.59 -43.32
N THR A 461 -11.31 -30.89 -43.27
CA THR A 461 -12.17 -31.02 -44.44
C THR A 461 -13.16 -29.87 -44.57
N SER A 462 -13.38 -29.06 -43.54
CA SER A 462 -14.24 -27.90 -43.54
C SER A 462 -13.52 -26.68 -42.95
N PHE A 463 -13.72 -25.54 -43.57
CA PHE A 463 -13.22 -24.21 -43.23
C PHE A 463 -14.35 -23.21 -42.98
N GLU A 464 -15.60 -23.68 -42.94
CA GLU A 464 -16.73 -22.87 -42.57
C GLU A 464 -16.60 -22.31 -41.18
N LYS A 465 -17.11 -21.08 -40.98
CA LYS A 465 -17.08 -20.39 -39.68
C LYS A 465 -17.70 -21.26 -38.58
N TRP A 466 -16.90 -21.66 -37.60
CA TRP A 466 -17.33 -22.37 -36.40
C TRP A 466 -17.17 -21.44 -35.19
N VAL A 467 -18.23 -21.25 -34.43
CA VAL A 467 -18.23 -20.31 -33.30
C VAL A 467 -18.09 -21.07 -32.01
N GLU A 468 -17.03 -20.82 -31.28
CA GLU A 468 -16.82 -21.29 -29.91
C GLU A 468 -17.27 -20.23 -28.95
N TYR A 469 -18.16 -20.59 -28.04
CA TYR A 469 -18.59 -19.72 -26.95
C TYR A 469 -17.83 -20.07 -25.69
N ASN A 470 -16.94 -19.21 -25.27
CA ASN A 470 -16.26 -19.31 -23.97
C ASN A 470 -17.09 -18.56 -22.94
N GLU A 471 -17.87 -19.29 -22.13
CA GLU A 471 -18.61 -18.74 -21.01
C GLU A 471 -17.78 -18.84 -19.72
N GLY A 472 -17.90 -17.83 -18.82
CA GLY A 472 -17.31 -17.88 -17.47
C GLY A 472 -15.81 -17.56 -17.42
N LYS A 473 -15.20 -17.12 -18.53
CA LYS A 473 -13.85 -16.58 -18.57
C LYS A 473 -13.89 -15.07 -18.75
N ALA A 474 -12.94 -14.38 -18.14
CA ALA A 474 -12.69 -12.98 -18.44
C ALA A 474 -11.82 -12.85 -19.68
N LYS A 475 -11.78 -11.65 -20.25
CA LYS A 475 -10.76 -11.29 -21.25
C LYS A 475 -9.37 -11.50 -20.62
N SER A 476 -8.48 -12.24 -21.30
CA SER A 476 -7.14 -12.54 -20.79
C SER A 476 -6.34 -11.27 -20.53
N TRP A 477 -5.51 -11.31 -19.50
CA TRP A 477 -4.63 -10.21 -19.14
C TRP A 477 -3.47 -10.13 -20.12
N THR A 478 -3.28 -8.97 -20.73
CA THR A 478 -2.15 -8.75 -21.65
C THR A 478 -0.85 -8.49 -20.87
N THR A 479 0.30 -8.71 -21.52
CA THR A 479 1.61 -8.35 -20.93
C THR A 479 1.65 -6.88 -20.50
N LEU A 480 0.99 -6.00 -21.28
CA LEU A 480 0.90 -4.58 -20.99
C LEU A 480 0.04 -4.29 -19.74
N ASP A 481 -1.07 -5.02 -19.54
CA ASP A 481 -1.90 -4.90 -18.34
C ASP A 481 -1.09 -5.28 -17.09
N ILE A 482 -0.30 -6.35 -17.18
CA ILE A 482 0.57 -6.82 -16.09
C ILE A 482 1.67 -5.81 -15.76
N GLU A 483 2.32 -5.22 -16.77
CA GLU A 483 3.34 -4.19 -16.58
C GLU A 483 2.76 -2.93 -15.92
N ARG A 484 1.58 -2.49 -16.35
CA ARG A 484 0.86 -1.37 -15.75
C ARG A 484 0.42 -1.66 -14.31
N ALA A 485 -0.06 -2.88 -14.06
CA ALA A 485 -0.41 -3.32 -12.72
C ALA A 485 0.81 -3.31 -11.77
N LYS A 486 1.98 -3.75 -12.24
CA LYS A 486 3.25 -3.64 -11.49
C LYS A 486 3.61 -2.18 -11.18
N SER A 487 3.43 -1.29 -12.14
CA SER A 487 3.68 0.15 -11.94
C SER A 487 2.72 0.74 -10.91
N ILE A 488 1.42 0.42 -10.98
CA ILE A 488 0.41 0.83 -9.99
C ILE A 488 0.79 0.32 -8.60
N ARG A 489 1.16 -0.95 -8.50
CA ARG A 489 1.61 -1.57 -7.26
C ARG A 489 2.79 -0.81 -6.64
N LEU A 490 3.84 -0.56 -7.43
CA LEU A 490 5.03 0.15 -6.95
C LEU A 490 4.71 1.56 -6.49
N GLY A 491 3.89 2.30 -7.24
CA GLY A 491 3.48 3.65 -6.86
C GLY A 491 2.68 3.69 -5.56
N ILE A 492 1.77 2.74 -5.36
CA ILE A 492 0.98 2.65 -4.12
C ILE A 492 1.88 2.22 -2.94
N MET A 493 2.83 1.31 -3.16
CA MET A 493 3.81 0.94 -2.14
C MET A 493 4.67 2.13 -1.71
N GLU A 494 5.15 2.94 -2.65
CA GLU A 494 5.93 4.15 -2.36
C GLU A 494 5.13 5.15 -1.52
N LEU A 495 3.86 5.38 -1.88
CA LEU A 495 2.96 6.23 -1.11
C LEU A 495 2.70 5.68 0.29
N THR A 496 2.51 4.36 0.42
CA THR A 496 2.32 3.70 1.71
C THR A 496 3.54 3.90 2.62
N ILE A 497 4.74 3.71 2.09
CA ILE A 497 6.00 3.91 2.83
C ILE A 497 6.14 5.37 3.25
N ARG A 498 5.85 6.33 2.35
CA ARG A 498 5.89 7.75 2.68
C ARG A 498 4.93 8.10 3.81
N HIS A 499 3.69 7.64 3.72
CA HIS A 499 2.67 7.88 4.75
C HIS A 499 3.05 7.28 6.12
N LEU A 500 3.66 6.09 6.12
CA LEU A 500 4.19 5.48 7.35
C LEU A 500 5.32 6.31 7.95
N HIS A 501 6.26 6.80 7.15
CA HIS A 501 7.35 7.66 7.61
C HIS A 501 6.83 8.99 8.18
N GLU A 502 5.84 9.62 7.54
CA GLU A 502 5.21 10.84 8.06
C GLU A 502 4.55 10.60 9.41
N LYS A 503 3.81 9.49 9.55
CA LYS A 503 3.19 9.10 10.82
C LYS A 503 4.21 8.82 11.91
N GLU A 504 5.30 8.12 11.60
CA GLU A 504 6.41 7.90 12.54
C GLU A 504 7.08 9.19 12.96
N ALA A 505 7.30 10.14 12.03
CA ALA A 505 7.89 11.44 12.33
C ALA A 505 7.02 12.22 13.30
N LEU A 506 5.70 12.30 13.06
CA LEU A 506 4.74 12.94 13.96
C LEU A 506 4.71 12.28 15.33
N GLN A 507 4.81 10.96 15.39
CA GLN A 507 4.82 10.22 16.66
C GLN A 507 6.11 10.44 17.44
N ARG A 508 7.26 10.56 16.77
CA ARG A 508 8.53 10.92 17.40
C ARG A 508 8.48 12.33 17.97
N GLU A 509 7.99 13.30 17.20
CA GLU A 509 7.84 14.68 17.68
C GLU A 509 6.94 14.75 18.93
N ALA A 510 5.81 14.03 18.92
CA ALA A 510 4.92 13.93 20.07
C ALA A 510 5.60 13.30 21.29
N ASN A 511 6.39 12.24 21.10
CA ASN A 511 7.12 11.59 22.19
C ASN A 511 8.22 12.49 22.75
N GLU A 512 9.00 13.17 21.91
CA GLU A 512 10.02 14.14 22.35
C GLU A 512 9.40 15.26 23.19
N ARG A 513 8.22 15.74 22.76
CA ARG A 513 7.48 16.76 23.51
C ARG A 513 7.01 16.25 24.88
N LEU A 514 6.56 14.99 24.94
CA LEU A 514 6.18 14.34 26.20
C LEU A 514 7.40 14.16 27.12
N GLU A 515 8.56 13.75 26.61
CA GLU A 515 9.79 13.61 27.41
C GLU A 515 10.22 14.95 28.02
N LEU A 516 10.16 16.05 27.26
CA LEU A 516 10.45 17.38 27.78
C LEU A 516 9.51 17.77 28.91
N LEU A 517 8.20 17.50 28.77
CA LEU A 517 7.21 17.79 29.80
C LEU A 517 7.44 16.94 31.06
N ILE A 518 7.79 15.66 30.92
CA ILE A 518 8.13 14.78 32.04
C ILE A 518 9.40 15.27 32.75
N GLY A 519 10.40 15.72 32.00
CA GLY A 519 11.64 16.31 32.55
C GLY A 519 11.35 17.53 33.41
N GLU A 520 10.51 18.44 32.91
CA GLU A 520 10.10 19.63 33.67
C GLU A 520 9.28 19.28 34.90
N LEU A 521 8.36 18.33 34.80
CA LEU A 521 7.56 17.85 35.92
C LEU A 521 8.46 17.26 37.03
N ASN A 522 9.40 16.42 36.66
CA ASN A 522 10.35 15.82 37.61
C ASN A 522 11.22 16.88 38.33
N HIS A 523 11.62 17.93 37.60
CA HIS A 523 12.36 19.04 38.21
C HIS A 523 11.51 19.78 39.25
N ARG A 524 10.26 20.03 38.96
CA ARG A 524 9.29 20.68 39.86
C ARG A 524 8.99 19.82 41.10
N VAL A 525 8.79 18.52 40.92
CA VAL A 525 8.59 17.59 42.06
C VAL A 525 9.80 17.60 42.99
N ARG A 526 11.02 17.60 42.44
CA ARG A 526 12.24 17.72 43.28
C ARG A 526 12.27 19.02 44.06
N ASN A 527 11.90 20.15 43.44
CA ASN A 527 11.87 21.45 44.14
C ASN A 527 10.89 21.45 45.29
N ILE A 528 9.68 20.88 45.12
CA ILE A 528 8.67 20.75 46.17
C ILE A 528 9.21 19.86 47.32
N LEU A 529 9.81 18.71 46.99
CA LEU A 529 10.39 17.80 47.98
C LEU A 529 11.52 18.45 48.79
N ASN A 530 12.38 19.24 48.13
CA ASN A 530 13.44 20.00 48.77
C ASN A 530 12.88 21.05 49.73
N LEU A 531 11.81 21.75 49.30
CA LEU A 531 11.14 22.76 50.15
C LEU A 531 10.48 22.10 51.37
N VAL A 532 9.77 20.99 51.19
CA VAL A 532 9.19 20.22 52.30
C VAL A 532 10.28 19.74 53.29
N SER A 533 11.41 19.23 52.77
CA SER A 533 12.54 18.80 53.57
C SER A 533 13.13 19.98 54.40
N ALA A 534 13.23 21.16 53.78
CA ALA A 534 13.73 22.36 54.48
C ALA A 534 12.75 22.83 55.57
N ILE A 535 11.45 22.80 55.30
CA ILE A 535 10.40 23.12 56.30
C ILE A 535 10.45 22.16 57.48
N ILE A 536 10.62 20.85 57.26
CA ILE A 536 10.77 19.84 58.30
C ILE A 536 12.02 20.12 59.17
N GLY A 537 13.18 20.31 58.53
CA GLY A 537 14.45 20.55 59.22
C GLY A 537 14.44 21.79 60.07
N GLN A 538 13.87 22.86 59.58
CA GLN A 538 13.81 24.14 60.33
C GLN A 538 12.73 24.14 61.41
N THR A 539 11.59 23.50 61.19
CA THR A 539 10.53 23.40 62.22
C THR A 539 11.01 22.55 63.40
N SER A 540 11.86 21.53 63.15
CA SER A 540 12.41 20.67 64.22
C SER A 540 13.39 21.38 65.18
N GLN A 541 14.05 22.44 64.75
CA GLN A 541 15.01 23.20 65.59
C GLN A 541 14.33 24.20 66.51
N SER A 542 13.12 24.57 66.30
CA SER A 542 12.41 25.68 66.96
C SER A 542 11.39 25.21 68.03
N LYS A 543 11.10 23.92 68.11
CA LYS A 543 10.03 23.39 68.99
C LYS A 543 10.50 22.24 69.89
N THR A 544 10.22 22.32 71.18
CA THR A 544 10.56 21.32 72.19
C THR A 544 9.44 20.32 72.46
N ASP A 545 8.18 20.64 72.13
CA ASP A 545 7.05 19.75 72.28
C ASP A 545 6.64 19.13 70.93
N LEU A 546 6.48 17.81 70.89
CA LEU A 546 6.16 17.04 69.69
C LEU A 546 4.80 17.40 69.07
N ASN A 547 3.79 17.68 69.93
CA ASN A 547 2.45 18.03 69.37
C ASN A 547 2.44 19.39 68.70
N ASP A 548 3.16 20.37 69.27
CA ASP A 548 3.34 21.70 68.70
C ASP A 548 4.16 21.64 67.37
N PHE A 549 5.13 20.75 67.29
CA PHE A 549 5.91 20.50 66.09
C PHE A 549 5.03 19.95 64.97
N VAL A 550 4.24 18.89 65.24
CA VAL A 550 3.37 18.25 64.29
C VAL A 550 2.27 19.22 63.78
N ALA A 551 1.67 19.98 64.69
CA ALA A 551 0.64 20.96 64.33
C ALA A 551 1.22 22.09 63.46
N SER A 552 2.41 22.62 63.81
CA SER A 552 3.04 23.68 63.01
C SER A 552 3.51 23.18 61.61
N LEU A 553 4.05 21.95 61.54
CA LEU A 553 4.47 21.32 60.31
C LEU A 553 3.27 21.03 59.39
N SER A 554 2.20 20.46 59.93
CA SER A 554 0.98 20.17 59.19
C SER A 554 0.37 21.44 58.60
N SER A 555 0.29 22.53 59.36
CA SER A 555 -0.22 23.82 58.90
C SER A 555 0.55 24.36 57.70
N ARG A 556 1.89 24.28 57.72
CA ARG A 556 2.76 24.74 56.63
C ARG A 556 2.67 23.89 55.37
N ILE A 557 2.64 22.56 55.56
CA ILE A 557 2.47 21.63 54.43
C ILE A 557 1.11 21.83 53.76
N THR A 558 0.06 22.05 54.56
CA THR A 558 -1.29 22.31 54.03
C THR A 558 -1.34 23.62 53.24
N ALA A 559 -0.72 24.70 53.75
CA ALA A 559 -0.63 25.97 53.01
C ALA A 559 0.12 25.80 51.69
N LEU A 560 1.23 25.07 51.68
CA LEU A 560 1.99 24.76 50.48
C LEU A 560 1.16 23.95 49.47
N ALA A 561 0.40 22.94 49.91
CA ALA A 561 -0.45 22.12 49.09
C ALA A 561 -1.57 22.94 48.44
N LEU A 562 -2.25 23.82 49.18
CA LEU A 562 -3.26 24.72 48.68
C LEU A 562 -2.72 25.71 47.65
N GLY A 563 -1.53 26.27 47.87
CA GLY A 563 -0.89 27.13 46.85
C GLY A 563 -0.55 26.37 45.55
N HIS A 564 -0.14 25.11 45.65
CA HIS A 564 0.17 24.27 44.52
C HIS A 564 -1.10 23.85 43.74
N ASP A 565 -2.18 23.52 44.44
CA ASP A 565 -3.49 23.18 43.82
C ASP A 565 -4.05 24.34 43.04
N GLN A 566 -3.92 25.57 43.51
CA GLN A 566 -4.33 26.76 42.77
C GLN A 566 -3.56 26.93 41.49
N LEU A 567 -2.27 26.62 41.46
CA LEU A 567 -1.45 26.62 40.23
C LEU A 567 -1.90 25.55 39.26
N THR A 568 -2.27 24.39 39.71
CA THR A 568 -2.73 23.27 38.87
C THR A 568 -4.08 23.56 38.25
N HIS A 569 -5.04 24.10 38.99
CA HIS A 569 -6.37 24.47 38.50
C HIS A 569 -6.36 25.63 37.50
N SER A 570 -5.41 26.55 37.60
CA SER A 570 -5.26 27.66 36.63
C SER A 570 -4.50 27.28 35.35
N SER A 571 -4.30 25.99 35.07
CA SER A 571 -3.51 25.50 33.93
C SER A 571 -2.13 26.17 33.88
N TRP A 572 -1.50 26.41 35.04
CA TRP A 572 -0.17 27.05 35.21
C TRP A 572 -0.10 28.50 34.70
N ASN A 573 -1.26 29.16 34.53
CA ASN A 573 -1.32 30.58 34.24
C ASN A 573 -1.23 31.41 35.52
N SER A 574 -1.03 32.72 35.38
CA SER A 574 -0.92 33.68 36.48
C SER A 574 -2.15 33.64 37.39
N ILE A 575 -1.94 33.69 38.70
CA ILE A 575 -2.96 33.68 39.76
C ILE A 575 -3.17 35.10 40.30
N SER A 576 -4.42 35.49 40.58
CA SER A 576 -4.67 36.80 41.22
C SER A 576 -4.14 36.80 42.70
N PHE A 577 -3.35 37.81 43.01
CA PHE A 577 -2.82 38.01 44.37
C PHE A 577 -3.94 38.16 45.41
N SER A 578 -5.02 38.86 45.11
CA SER A 578 -6.17 38.98 46.00
C SER A 578 -6.81 37.65 46.31
N THR A 579 -6.92 36.73 45.32
CA THR A 579 -7.46 35.38 45.49
C THR A 579 -6.55 34.53 46.40
N LEU A 580 -5.23 34.60 46.20
CA LEU A 580 -4.27 33.93 47.04
C LEU A 580 -4.37 34.38 48.47
N LEU A 581 -4.39 35.69 48.69
CA LEU A 581 -4.46 36.30 50.03
C LEU A 581 -5.76 35.96 50.74
N LEU A 582 -6.91 36.04 50.03
CA LEU A 582 -8.22 35.71 50.61
C LEU A 582 -8.30 34.24 51.04
N ASN A 583 -7.71 33.34 50.30
CA ASN A 583 -7.69 31.92 50.66
C ASN A 583 -6.86 31.63 51.94
N GLU A 584 -5.74 32.32 52.12
CA GLU A 584 -4.94 32.21 53.39
C GLU A 584 -5.71 32.83 54.57
N LEU A 585 -6.43 33.91 54.34
CA LEU A 585 -7.17 34.58 55.42
C LEU A 585 -8.45 33.85 55.86
N LYS A 586 -9.08 33.05 54.97
CA LYS A 586 -10.34 32.33 55.28
C LYS A 586 -10.34 31.55 56.59
N ALA A 587 -9.21 30.89 56.93
CA ALA A 587 -9.09 30.12 58.14
C ALA A 587 -9.13 30.97 59.44
N TYR A 588 -8.90 32.30 59.35
CA TYR A 588 -8.76 33.24 60.46
C TYR A 588 -9.81 34.33 60.45
N MET A 589 -10.68 34.42 59.43
CA MET A 589 -11.75 35.40 59.29
C MET A 589 -12.98 35.08 60.14
N VAL A 590 -12.83 35.05 61.45
CA VAL A 590 -13.96 34.96 62.38
C VAL A 590 -14.76 36.29 62.47
N ASN A 591 -14.08 37.43 62.20
CA ASN A 591 -14.68 38.77 62.14
C ASN A 591 -14.11 39.51 60.89
N GLU A 592 -14.95 39.66 59.86
CA GLU A 592 -14.57 40.32 58.57
C GLU A 592 -14.14 41.80 58.79
N ALA A 593 -14.71 42.48 59.80
CA ALA A 593 -14.38 43.87 60.12
C ALA A 593 -12.93 44.05 60.64
N ALA A 594 -12.25 42.97 60.98
CA ALA A 594 -10.87 43.02 61.46
C ALA A 594 -9.84 43.09 60.33
N PHE A 595 -10.29 42.96 59.04
CA PHE A 595 -9.41 43.01 57.89
C PHE A 595 -9.75 44.12 56.93
N LYS A 596 -8.74 44.89 56.53
CA LYS A 596 -8.84 45.86 55.42
C LYS A 596 -7.92 45.44 54.30
N ILE A 597 -8.45 45.12 53.10
CA ILE A 597 -7.73 44.59 51.98
C ILE A 597 -7.99 45.51 50.77
N GLU A 598 -6.93 46.21 50.30
CA GLU A 598 -7.07 47.18 49.22
C GLU A 598 -5.88 47.13 48.29
N GLY A 599 -6.13 47.16 46.94
CA GLY A 599 -5.06 47.26 45.93
C GLY A 599 -5.58 46.93 44.53
N PRO A 600 -4.85 47.18 43.46
CA PRO A 600 -5.19 46.85 42.10
C PRO A 600 -5.22 45.33 41.83
N ASN A 601 -5.88 44.91 40.74
CA ASN A 601 -5.81 43.49 40.33
C ASN A 601 -4.44 43.15 39.80
N VAL A 602 -3.65 42.41 40.63
CA VAL A 602 -2.32 41.95 40.33
C VAL A 602 -2.36 40.45 40.11
N LYS A 603 -1.86 39.99 38.99
CA LYS A 603 -1.63 38.55 38.75
C LYS A 603 -0.17 38.19 39.00
N LEU A 604 0.02 37.08 39.68
CA LEU A 604 1.31 36.53 40.04
C LEU A 604 1.69 35.43 39.06
N THR A 605 2.94 35.38 38.65
CA THR A 605 3.46 34.19 37.95
C THR A 605 3.53 33.00 38.91
N ALA A 606 3.43 31.79 38.33
CA ALA A 606 3.50 30.55 39.11
C ALA A 606 4.71 30.45 40.08
N TYR A 607 5.82 31.09 39.72
CA TYR A 607 7.05 31.10 40.50
C TYR A 607 6.92 31.92 41.81
N ALA A 608 6.13 32.99 41.79
CA ALA A 608 5.97 33.87 42.97
C ALA A 608 4.93 33.36 43.99
N VAL A 609 4.03 32.44 43.58
CA VAL A 609 2.92 31.98 44.41
C VAL A 609 3.40 31.31 45.70
N THR A 610 4.29 30.31 45.58
CA THR A 610 4.77 29.54 46.74
C THR A 610 5.52 30.42 47.80
N PRO A 611 6.45 31.27 47.39
CA PRO A 611 7.09 32.23 48.32
C PRO A 611 6.09 33.11 49.08
N LEU A 612 5.11 33.64 48.33
CA LEU A 612 4.14 34.57 48.91
C LEU A 612 3.17 33.86 49.89
N VAL A 613 2.68 32.65 49.51
CA VAL A 613 1.85 31.83 50.38
C VAL A 613 2.54 31.62 51.75
N LEU A 614 3.84 31.22 51.72
CA LEU A 614 4.59 30.98 52.94
C LEU A 614 4.74 32.25 53.80
N VAL A 615 5.07 33.39 53.19
CA VAL A 615 5.23 34.66 53.88
C VAL A 615 3.92 35.11 54.55
N PHE A 616 2.80 35.12 53.76
CA PHE A 616 1.51 35.53 54.28
C PHE A 616 0.97 34.54 55.32
N HIS A 617 1.15 33.24 55.13
CA HIS A 617 0.78 32.23 56.12
C HIS A 617 1.47 32.48 57.49
N GLU A 618 2.78 32.79 57.51
CA GLU A 618 3.49 33.10 58.73
C GLU A 618 3.04 34.44 59.32
N LEU A 619 2.79 35.49 58.51
CA LEU A 619 2.29 36.78 59.02
C LEU A 619 0.93 36.63 59.66
N ILE A 620 -0.01 35.95 58.99
CA ILE A 620 -1.36 35.72 59.49
C ILE A 620 -1.31 34.91 60.81
N THR A 621 -0.49 33.82 60.82
CA THR A 621 -0.33 32.97 61.96
C THR A 621 0.26 33.74 63.21
N ASN A 622 1.27 34.61 62.93
CA ASN A 622 1.85 35.47 63.97
C ASN A 622 0.85 36.51 64.47
N ALA A 623 0.08 37.15 63.57
CA ALA A 623 -0.97 38.07 63.98
C ALA A 623 -2.03 37.39 64.88
N ALA A 624 -2.42 36.13 64.56
CA ALA A 624 -3.38 35.34 65.29
C ALA A 624 -2.85 34.84 66.66
N LYS A 625 -1.59 34.51 66.71
CA LYS A 625 -0.98 33.94 67.96
C LYS A 625 -0.48 35.04 68.92
N TYR A 626 0.16 36.07 68.35
CA TYR A 626 0.94 37.02 69.14
C TYR A 626 0.55 38.48 68.88
N GLY A 627 -0.13 38.76 67.71
CA GLY A 627 -0.38 40.11 67.26
C GLY A 627 -1.83 40.59 67.42
N ALA A 628 -2.27 41.40 66.43
CA ALA A 628 -3.55 42.11 66.44
C ALA A 628 -4.78 41.19 66.45
N LEU A 629 -4.67 39.96 65.94
CA LEU A 629 -5.73 38.98 65.85
C LEU A 629 -5.74 37.99 67.02
N SER A 630 -4.87 38.19 68.02
CA SER A 630 -4.82 37.29 69.20
C SER A 630 -6.04 37.42 70.08
N ALA A 631 -6.33 36.33 70.85
CA ALA A 631 -7.47 36.31 71.79
C ALA A 631 -7.37 37.37 72.92
N THR A 632 -6.21 37.97 73.08
CA THR A 632 -5.93 39.05 74.08
C THR A 632 -6.27 40.46 73.54
N SER A 633 -6.57 40.60 72.26
CA SER A 633 -6.87 41.87 71.55
C SER A 633 -8.39 42.03 71.37
N SER A 634 -9.00 43.01 72.06
CA SER A 634 -10.46 43.28 71.95
C SER A 634 -10.87 44.06 70.68
N ASN A 635 -9.98 44.80 70.05
CA ASN A 635 -10.23 45.64 68.89
C ASN A 635 -9.07 45.61 67.88
N GLY A 636 -8.43 44.45 67.69
CA GLY A 636 -7.29 44.32 66.74
C GLY A 636 -7.73 44.25 65.33
N SER A 637 -6.98 44.87 64.44
CA SER A 637 -7.24 44.83 63.00
C SER A 637 -5.95 44.75 62.15
N VAL A 638 -6.02 44.20 60.95
CA VAL A 638 -4.94 44.07 59.99
C VAL A 638 -5.34 44.78 58.68
N SER A 639 -4.46 45.67 58.19
CA SER A 639 -4.62 46.32 56.89
C SER A 639 -3.53 45.79 55.93
N ILE A 640 -3.98 45.36 54.77
CA ILE A 640 -3.10 44.83 53.72
C ILE A 640 -3.39 45.67 52.45
N THR A 641 -2.41 46.42 52.01
CA THR A 641 -2.52 47.25 50.84
C THR A 641 -1.40 46.95 49.86
N TRP A 642 -1.72 47.02 48.58
CA TRP A 642 -0.68 46.81 47.55
C TRP A 642 -0.91 47.72 46.33
N GLY A 643 0.19 48.00 45.62
CA GLY A 643 0.17 48.83 44.45
C GLY A 643 1.43 48.66 43.62
N TYR A 644 1.51 49.32 42.48
CA TYR A 644 2.73 49.36 41.67
C TYR A 644 3.52 50.59 42.04
N ASN A 645 4.85 50.39 42.28
CA ASN A 645 5.76 51.52 42.42
C ASN A 645 6.15 52.15 41.07
N GLU A 646 6.97 53.20 41.08
CA GLU A 646 7.43 53.91 39.85
C GLU A 646 8.26 52.98 38.93
N ALA A 647 8.92 51.95 39.46
CA ALA A 647 9.70 50.97 38.71
C ALA A 647 8.83 49.85 38.08
N GLY A 648 7.54 49.79 38.43
CA GLY A 648 6.59 48.79 37.98
C GLY A 648 6.58 47.51 38.83
N ASP A 649 7.28 47.52 39.97
CA ASP A 649 7.27 46.41 40.93
C ASP A 649 6.02 46.51 41.83
N CYS A 650 5.57 45.36 42.38
CA CYS A 650 4.42 45.32 43.25
C CYS A 650 4.90 45.51 44.69
N GLU A 651 4.48 46.61 45.32
CA GLU A 651 4.72 46.90 46.71
C GLU A 651 3.51 46.49 47.56
N ILE A 652 3.72 45.67 48.59
CA ILE A 652 2.68 45.11 49.45
C ILE A 652 2.97 45.61 50.88
N ASN A 653 2.03 46.25 51.50
CA ASN A 653 2.13 46.78 52.83
C ASN A 653 1.18 46.05 53.78
N TRP A 654 1.71 45.54 54.89
CA TRP A 654 1.03 44.87 56.00
C TRP A 654 1.11 45.77 57.22
N GLN A 655 -0.01 46.05 57.85
CA GLN A 655 -0.06 46.90 59.05
C GLN A 655 -1.03 46.28 60.06
N GLU A 656 -0.55 46.03 61.27
CA GLU A 656 -1.36 45.62 62.43
C GLU A 656 -1.72 46.79 63.31
N TRP A 657 -2.92 46.80 63.87
CA TRP A 657 -3.43 47.76 64.82
C TRP A 657 -4.14 47.09 66.00
N GLY A 658 -4.04 47.66 67.23
CA GLY A 658 -4.78 47.28 68.43
C GLY A 658 -4.33 45.94 69.05
N GLY A 659 -3.17 45.42 68.62
CA GLY A 659 -2.53 44.27 69.22
C GLY A 659 -1.77 44.60 70.53
N PRO A 660 -1.18 43.59 71.21
CA PRO A 660 -0.35 43.80 72.32
C PRO A 660 0.90 44.69 72.01
N PRO A 661 1.34 45.62 72.90
CA PRO A 661 2.48 46.51 72.63
C PRO A 661 3.79 45.68 72.43
N ILE A 662 4.39 45.87 71.22
CA ILE A 662 5.64 45.16 70.86
C ILE A 662 6.81 46.12 71.04
N THR A 663 7.66 45.81 71.90
CA THR A 663 8.92 46.60 72.18
C THR A 663 10.14 45.99 71.49
N LYS A 664 10.11 44.72 71.09
CA LYS A 664 11.21 44.04 70.44
C LYS A 664 10.66 42.80 69.69
N LEU A 665 10.98 42.66 68.37
CA LEU A 665 10.73 41.40 67.63
C LEU A 665 11.72 40.31 68.14
N GLN A 666 11.16 39.12 68.39
CA GLN A 666 12.00 37.99 68.74
C GLN A 666 12.57 37.43 67.44
N ASP A 667 13.86 37.63 67.19
CA ASP A 667 14.51 37.30 65.93
C ASP A 667 14.79 35.79 65.66
N ASP A 668 14.60 34.92 66.67
CA ASP A 668 15.08 33.55 66.67
C ASP A 668 14.08 32.49 66.23
N GLY A 669 12.97 32.89 65.59
CA GLY A 669 11.93 31.96 65.10
C GLY A 669 11.93 31.74 63.58
N PHE A 670 11.63 30.50 63.15
CA PHE A 670 11.50 30.13 61.73
C PHE A 670 10.55 31.07 60.95
N GLY A 671 9.39 31.39 61.51
CA GLY A 671 8.42 32.28 60.86
C GLY A 671 8.99 33.65 60.51
N MET A 672 9.82 34.23 61.42
CA MET A 672 10.47 35.51 61.21
C MET A 672 11.55 35.42 60.08
N THR A 673 12.27 34.30 60.01
CA THR A 673 13.23 34.03 58.95
C THR A 673 12.53 33.92 57.59
N VAL A 674 11.38 33.22 57.53
CA VAL A 674 10.54 33.14 56.30
C VAL A 674 10.11 34.53 55.84
N ILE A 675 9.55 35.31 56.74
CA ILE A 675 9.01 36.64 56.41
C ILE A 675 10.13 37.60 55.95
N LYS A 676 11.34 37.54 56.58
CA LYS A 676 12.46 38.43 56.20
C LYS A 676 13.22 37.98 54.96
N SER A 677 13.33 36.67 54.73
CA SER A 677 14.33 36.16 53.77
C SER A 677 13.76 35.53 52.50
N VAL A 678 12.53 35.01 52.51
CA VAL A 678 11.99 34.25 51.36
C VAL A 678 11.83 35.16 50.14
N ILE A 679 11.19 36.32 50.25
CA ILE A 679 10.98 37.24 49.12
C ILE A 679 12.32 37.79 48.58
N PRO A 680 13.28 38.29 49.43
CA PRO A 680 14.60 38.71 48.95
C PRO A 680 15.39 37.58 48.29
N HIS A 681 15.39 36.36 48.88
CA HIS A 681 16.21 35.27 48.37
C HIS A 681 15.64 34.57 47.13
N GLU A 682 14.36 34.30 47.11
CA GLU A 682 13.73 33.55 45.99
C GLU A 682 13.25 34.45 44.86
N LEU A 683 12.73 35.64 45.16
CA LEU A 683 12.18 36.55 44.16
C LEU A 683 13.13 37.69 43.82
N GLY A 684 14.22 37.90 44.61
CA GLY A 684 15.12 39.06 44.46
C GLY A 684 14.39 40.37 44.75
N GLY A 685 13.34 40.35 45.60
CA GLY A 685 12.61 41.50 46.06
C GLY A 685 13.14 42.05 47.38
N GLU A 686 12.37 42.86 48.05
CA GLU A 686 12.72 43.44 49.35
C GLU A 686 11.67 43.07 50.41
N ALA A 687 12.10 42.92 51.67
CA ALA A 687 11.24 42.67 52.83
C ALA A 687 11.74 43.51 54.01
N LEU A 688 10.91 44.42 54.50
CA LEU A 688 11.18 45.24 55.66
C LEU A 688 10.11 44.99 56.69
N ILE A 689 10.54 44.74 57.95
CA ILE A 689 9.60 44.49 59.04
C ILE A 689 10.04 45.29 60.23
N GLU A 690 9.12 46.09 60.75
CA GLU A 690 9.35 46.98 61.87
C GLU A 690 8.30 46.78 62.98
N PRO A 691 8.75 46.61 64.25
CA PRO A 691 7.86 46.68 65.38
C PRO A 691 7.44 48.14 65.63
N LYS A 692 6.10 48.35 65.72
CA LYS A 692 5.54 49.62 66.14
C LYS A 692 4.80 49.44 67.49
N ILE A 693 4.63 50.48 68.22
CA ILE A 693 3.85 50.46 69.50
C ILE A 693 2.41 49.93 69.22
N THR A 694 1.90 50.16 68.09
CA THR A 694 0.52 49.80 67.67
C THR A 694 0.38 48.40 67.05
N GLY A 695 1.49 47.67 66.74
CA GLY A 695 1.50 46.38 66.11
C GLY A 695 2.70 46.19 65.14
N VAL A 696 2.71 45.13 64.32
CA VAL A 696 3.76 44.88 63.30
C VAL A 696 3.42 45.62 62.00
N GLN A 697 4.45 46.30 61.49
CA GLN A 697 4.40 46.86 60.14
C GLN A 697 5.40 46.10 59.26
N ALA A 698 4.96 45.59 58.06
CA ALA A 698 5.84 45.01 57.09
C ALA A 698 5.60 45.54 55.69
N SER A 699 6.66 45.68 54.92
CA SER A 699 6.58 46.10 53.51
C SER A 699 7.40 45.12 52.65
N PHE A 700 6.84 44.70 51.52
CA PHE A 700 7.41 43.75 50.59
C PHE A 700 7.39 44.32 49.17
N VAL A 701 8.49 44.19 48.47
CA VAL A 701 8.59 44.58 47.06
C VAL A 701 8.78 43.36 46.21
N ILE A 702 7.86 43.09 45.29
CA ILE A 702 7.89 41.95 44.34
C ILE A 702 8.30 42.49 42.96
N PRO A 703 9.44 42.06 42.39
CA PRO A 703 9.90 42.52 41.08
C PRO A 703 8.90 42.31 39.97
N LYS A 704 8.81 43.26 39.07
CA LYS A 704 7.88 43.29 37.95
C LYS A 704 7.88 42.03 37.03
N LYS A 705 9.00 41.29 37.00
CA LYS A 705 9.08 40.05 36.23
C LYS A 705 8.19 38.92 36.77
N TYR A 706 7.68 39.04 37.99
CA TYR A 706 6.81 38.08 38.63
C TYR A 706 5.36 38.56 38.79
N VAL A 707 5.06 39.78 38.28
CA VAL A 707 3.72 40.34 38.37
C VAL A 707 3.21 40.82 37.03
N GLU A 708 1.97 40.58 36.76
CA GLU A 708 1.26 41.03 35.54
C GLU A 708 0.04 41.87 35.94
N LYS A 709 -0.28 42.88 35.13
CA LYS A 709 -1.50 43.67 35.32
C LYS A 709 -2.72 42.79 34.97
N GLY A 710 -3.61 42.58 35.91
CA GLY A 710 -4.90 41.93 35.69
C GLY A 710 -5.92 42.91 35.09
N GLU A 711 -6.68 42.45 34.09
CA GLU A 711 -7.85 43.21 33.58
C GLU A 711 -9.06 42.90 34.47
N GLY A 712 -9.82 43.94 34.87
CA GLY A 712 -11.06 43.82 35.67
C GLY A 712 -10.97 44.38 37.09
N GLU A 713 -12.11 44.81 37.60
CA GLU A 713 -12.27 45.26 39.01
C GLU A 713 -12.05 44.06 39.98
N LEU A 714 -11.52 44.41 41.18
CA LEU A 714 -11.40 43.45 42.30
C LEU A 714 -12.78 42.81 42.59
N PRO A 715 -12.82 41.51 42.88
CA PRO A 715 -14.01 40.94 43.50
C PRO A 715 -14.26 41.65 44.84
N SER A 716 -15.29 42.48 44.83
CA SER A 716 -15.80 43.05 46.05
C SER A 716 -16.27 41.90 46.94
N ILE A 717 -16.05 42.02 48.24
CA ILE A 717 -16.49 41.05 49.30
C ILE A 717 -18.01 40.92 49.31
N GLU A 718 -18.73 41.79 48.56
CA GLU A 718 -20.19 41.73 48.41
C GLU A 718 -20.50 41.02 47.08
N ASN A 719 -21.16 39.87 47.17
CA ASN A 719 -21.83 39.08 46.09
C ASN A 719 -20.95 38.12 45.24
N HIS A 720 -20.40 37.09 45.88
CA HIS A 720 -20.54 35.81 45.25
C HIS A 720 -21.75 35.09 45.86
N GLY A 721 -22.85 35.12 45.09
CA GLY A 721 -24.08 34.47 45.43
C GLY A 721 -23.81 33.06 45.90
N ALA A 722 -24.40 32.77 47.00
CA ALA A 722 -24.61 31.49 47.58
C ALA A 722 -24.88 30.41 46.48
N ALA A 723 -23.84 29.70 46.08
CA ALA A 723 -24.04 28.29 45.83
C ALA A 723 -24.18 27.71 47.26
N ASN A 724 -25.40 27.36 47.59
CA ASN A 724 -25.86 26.83 48.84
C ASN A 724 -24.75 25.99 49.55
N ILE A 725 -24.05 26.64 50.45
CA ILE A 725 -23.54 25.99 51.65
C ILE A 725 -24.53 26.40 52.73
N ASP A 726 -25.52 25.55 52.93
CA ASP A 726 -26.39 25.64 54.07
C ASP A 726 -25.52 25.87 55.31
N THR A 727 -25.72 27.04 55.90
CA THR A 727 -25.17 27.40 57.22
C THR A 727 -25.68 26.36 58.20
N ILE A 728 -24.90 25.33 58.45
CA ILE A 728 -25.12 24.44 59.60
C ILE A 728 -24.85 25.27 60.83
N SER A 729 -25.89 25.90 61.34
CA SER A 729 -25.94 26.42 62.69
C SER A 729 -25.54 25.29 63.63
N VAL A 730 -24.49 25.57 64.44
CA VAL A 730 -24.06 24.71 65.56
C VAL A 730 -25.21 24.73 66.57
N THR A 731 -26.21 23.91 66.38
CA THR A 731 -27.10 23.45 67.40
C THR A 731 -26.46 22.22 68.01
N ARG A 732 -26.08 22.39 69.26
CA ARG A 732 -25.78 21.26 70.14
C ARG A 732 -26.96 20.31 70.13
N HIS A 733 -26.88 19.30 69.27
CA HIS A 733 -27.79 18.18 69.33
C HIS A 733 -27.26 17.09 70.22
N LYS A 734 -28.13 16.70 71.10
CA LYS A 734 -28.08 15.50 71.94
C LYS A 734 -27.62 14.32 71.06
N GLN A 735 -26.73 13.55 71.68
CA GLN A 735 -26.23 12.26 71.15
C GLN A 735 -27.40 11.41 70.72
N PRO A 736 -27.47 11.02 69.42
CA PRO A 736 -28.29 9.91 69.01
C PRO A 736 -27.51 8.61 69.27
N ASN A 737 -28.30 7.58 69.59
CA ASN A 737 -27.88 6.22 69.84
C ASN A 737 -26.73 5.77 68.90
N ARG A 738 -25.57 5.51 69.45
CA ARG A 738 -24.44 4.99 68.68
C ARG A 738 -24.80 3.61 68.18
N GLN A 739 -25.20 3.50 66.89
CA GLN A 739 -25.10 2.24 66.21
C GLN A 739 -23.64 1.79 66.25
N ARG A 740 -23.37 0.57 66.70
CA ARG A 740 -22.07 -0.01 66.86
C ARG A 740 -21.43 -0.18 65.44
N LEU A 741 -20.42 0.63 65.10
CA LEU A 741 -19.67 0.52 63.87
C LEU A 741 -18.71 -0.65 63.97
N VAL A 742 -19.04 -1.77 63.31
CA VAL A 742 -18.30 -3.04 63.53
C VAL A 742 -17.15 -3.19 62.53
N ARG A 743 -17.38 -2.97 61.21
CA ARG A 743 -16.36 -3.26 60.21
C ARG A 743 -16.36 -2.26 59.02
N ALA A 744 -15.15 -1.79 58.68
CA ALA A 744 -14.87 -1.04 57.50
C ALA A 744 -13.82 -1.70 56.61
N VAL A 745 -13.84 -1.43 55.34
CA VAL A 745 -12.83 -1.86 54.35
C VAL A 745 -12.19 -0.64 53.70
N ILE A 746 -10.86 -0.65 53.58
CA ILE A 746 -10.06 0.33 52.86
C ILE A 746 -9.44 -0.39 51.66
N VAL A 747 -9.59 0.22 50.49
CA VAL A 747 -8.91 -0.25 49.26
C VAL A 747 -8.00 0.87 48.77
N GLU A 748 -6.71 0.71 48.95
CA GLU A 748 -5.69 1.74 48.76
C GLU A 748 -4.33 1.07 48.52
N ASP A 749 -3.64 1.38 47.42
CA ASP A 749 -2.32 0.78 47.08
C ASP A 749 -1.16 1.32 47.89
N ASN A 750 -1.32 2.52 48.50
CA ASN A 750 -0.30 3.09 49.37
C ASN A 750 -0.52 2.70 50.85
N LEU A 751 0.38 1.85 51.33
CA LEU A 751 0.30 1.32 52.69
C LEU A 751 0.27 2.43 53.77
N LEU A 752 1.04 3.51 53.60
CA LEU A 752 1.12 4.58 54.62
C LEU A 752 -0.20 5.37 54.68
N ILE A 753 -0.85 5.61 53.50
CA ILE A 753 -2.14 6.27 53.45
C ILE A 753 -3.21 5.37 54.07
N SER A 754 -3.20 4.07 53.74
CA SER A 754 -4.10 3.08 54.33
C SER A 754 -4.01 3.01 55.83
N LEU A 755 -2.80 3.00 56.39
CA LEU A 755 -2.58 2.96 57.84
C LEU A 755 -3.04 4.25 58.55
N ASP A 756 -2.82 5.43 57.96
CA ASP A 756 -3.34 6.70 58.47
C ASP A 756 -4.88 6.69 58.49
N LEU A 757 -5.47 6.28 57.37
CA LEU A 757 -6.94 6.17 57.27
C LEU A 757 -7.50 5.13 58.23
N GLN A 758 -6.85 3.98 58.42
CA GLN A 758 -7.22 2.97 59.38
C GLN A 758 -7.21 3.52 60.81
N LYS A 759 -6.19 4.30 61.16
CA LYS A 759 -6.11 4.96 62.48
C LYS A 759 -7.26 5.94 62.69
N LYS A 760 -7.61 6.72 61.67
CA LYS A 760 -8.74 7.68 61.67
C LYS A 760 -10.07 6.96 61.80
N LEU A 761 -10.30 5.86 61.08
CA LEU A 761 -11.53 5.06 61.14
C LEU A 761 -11.69 4.34 62.48
N LYS A 762 -10.63 3.81 63.09
CA LYS A 762 -10.66 3.27 64.46
C LYS A 762 -10.98 4.34 65.48
N ARG A 763 -10.47 5.56 65.28
CA ARG A 763 -10.85 6.72 66.13
C ARG A 763 -12.30 7.15 65.95
N ALA A 764 -12.86 7.00 64.74
CA ALA A 764 -14.25 7.26 64.43
C ALA A 764 -15.21 6.19 64.97
N GLY A 765 -14.69 5.04 65.44
CA GLY A 765 -15.48 4.03 66.18
C GLY A 765 -15.63 2.69 65.52
N PHE A 766 -14.95 2.42 64.39
CA PHE A 766 -14.93 1.09 63.76
C PHE A 766 -14.06 0.12 64.58
N GLU A 767 -14.58 -1.06 64.89
CA GLU A 767 -13.87 -2.08 65.66
C GLU A 767 -12.85 -2.79 64.77
N ASN A 768 -13.22 -3.15 63.55
CA ASN A 768 -12.42 -3.85 62.59
C ASN A 768 -12.29 -3.02 61.30
N VAL A 769 -11.08 -2.83 60.81
CA VAL A 769 -10.79 -2.11 59.55
C VAL A 769 -9.78 -2.93 58.77
N ASP A 770 -10.30 -3.58 57.71
CA ASP A 770 -9.50 -4.42 56.80
C ASP A 770 -8.92 -3.53 55.68
N ILE A 771 -7.67 -3.80 55.26
CA ILE A 771 -6.95 -3.05 54.22
C ILE A 771 -6.63 -3.99 53.07
N TYR A 772 -6.92 -3.56 51.84
CA TYR A 772 -6.56 -4.26 50.59
C TYR A 772 -5.81 -3.30 49.65
N GLY A 773 -4.70 -3.77 49.09
CA GLY A 773 -3.82 -2.97 48.22
C GLY A 773 -4.15 -3.06 46.71
N ASP A 774 -5.06 -3.96 46.31
CA ASP A 774 -5.41 -4.21 44.92
C ASP A 774 -6.89 -4.64 44.75
N LEU A 775 -7.40 -4.56 43.55
CA LEU A 775 -8.81 -4.86 43.24
C LEU A 775 -9.16 -6.36 43.43
N VAL A 776 -8.20 -7.26 43.23
CA VAL A 776 -8.45 -8.71 43.31
C VAL A 776 -8.62 -9.14 44.74
N SER A 777 -7.70 -8.71 45.61
CA SER A 777 -7.76 -8.97 47.04
C SER A 777 -8.96 -8.28 47.72
N ALA A 778 -9.31 -7.08 47.26
CA ALA A 778 -10.49 -6.34 47.70
C ALA A 778 -11.81 -7.09 47.36
N ARG A 779 -11.97 -7.58 46.13
CA ARG A 779 -13.14 -8.38 45.73
C ARG A 779 -13.29 -9.63 46.59
N ALA A 780 -12.22 -10.39 46.78
CA ALA A 780 -12.20 -11.59 47.63
C ALA A 780 -12.56 -11.24 49.09
N GLY A 781 -12.05 -10.16 49.63
CA GLY A 781 -12.33 -9.68 50.97
C GLY A 781 -13.78 -9.21 51.15
N LEU A 782 -14.36 -8.52 50.22
CA LEU A 782 -15.74 -8.04 50.25
C LEU A 782 -16.77 -9.20 50.18
N ASP A 783 -16.43 -10.30 49.54
CA ASP A 783 -17.31 -11.48 49.48
C ASP A 783 -17.31 -12.27 50.79
N HIS A 784 -16.18 -12.28 51.51
CA HIS A 784 -16.06 -13.00 52.78
C HIS A 784 -16.49 -12.15 54.00
N ASN A 785 -16.21 -10.86 53.98
CA ASN A 785 -16.39 -9.94 55.08
C ASN A 785 -17.41 -8.87 54.69
N LYS A 786 -18.64 -8.98 55.08
CA LYS A 786 -19.66 -7.94 54.83
C LYS A 786 -19.33 -6.65 55.60
N PRO A 787 -18.64 -5.67 55.01
CA PRO A 787 -18.35 -4.42 55.69
C PRO A 787 -19.60 -3.54 55.74
N GLN A 788 -19.65 -2.70 56.78
CA GLN A 788 -20.68 -1.69 56.89
C GLN A 788 -20.38 -0.45 56.03
N MET A 789 -19.09 -0.25 55.71
CA MET A 789 -18.66 0.87 54.87
C MET A 789 -17.35 0.53 54.14
N VAL A 790 -17.20 1.00 52.92
CA VAL A 790 -15.99 0.85 52.13
C VAL A 790 -15.40 2.20 51.76
N PHE A 791 -14.11 2.34 51.87
CA PHE A 791 -13.33 3.51 51.46
C PHE A 791 -12.43 3.09 50.31
N LEU A 792 -12.71 3.63 49.15
CA LEU A 792 -12.14 3.14 47.88
C LEU A 792 -11.30 4.22 47.22
N ASP A 793 -10.00 3.99 47.07
CA ASP A 793 -9.21 4.87 46.21
C ASP A 793 -9.64 4.75 44.76
N VAL A 794 -9.68 5.87 44.05
CA VAL A 794 -10.03 5.93 42.65
C VAL A 794 -8.98 5.29 41.76
N HIS A 795 -7.70 5.49 42.08
CA HIS A 795 -6.57 4.97 41.34
C HIS A 795 -5.77 3.99 42.18
N LEU A 796 -5.70 2.73 41.77
CA LEU A 796 -4.93 1.67 42.39
C LEU A 796 -3.81 1.24 41.42
N GLY A 797 -2.66 1.87 41.51
CA GLY A 797 -1.57 1.69 40.57
C GLY A 797 -1.94 2.14 39.17
N ASN A 798 -2.01 1.22 38.21
CA ASN A 798 -2.38 1.49 36.83
C ASN A 798 -3.87 1.22 36.52
N GLU A 799 -4.67 0.80 37.51
CA GLU A 799 -6.09 0.45 37.32
C GLU A 799 -6.98 1.47 38.02
N ASN A 800 -8.20 1.65 37.52
CA ASN A 800 -9.22 2.45 38.19
C ASN A 800 -10.19 1.54 38.95
N SER A 801 -10.71 2.04 40.07
CA SER A 801 -11.61 1.30 40.94
C SER A 801 -13.10 1.44 40.62
N PHE A 802 -13.49 2.06 39.47
CA PHE A 802 -14.88 2.33 39.13
C PHE A 802 -15.72 1.05 38.96
N GLU A 803 -15.15 -0.01 38.39
CA GLU A 803 -15.84 -1.29 38.25
C GLU A 803 -16.16 -1.90 39.61
N LEU A 804 -15.21 -1.88 40.56
CA LEU A 804 -15.42 -2.32 41.94
C LEU A 804 -16.46 -1.43 42.64
N GLY A 805 -16.42 -0.12 42.42
CA GLY A 805 -17.43 0.81 42.94
C GLY A 805 -18.82 0.47 42.45
N MET A 806 -19.00 0.12 41.16
CA MET A 806 -20.30 -0.34 40.63
C MET A 806 -20.74 -1.69 41.21
N GLU A 807 -19.81 -2.60 41.50
CA GLU A 807 -20.12 -3.87 42.19
C GLU A 807 -20.57 -3.64 43.64
N ILE A 808 -19.89 -2.75 44.38
CA ILE A 808 -20.24 -2.38 45.77
C ILE A 808 -21.62 -1.71 45.81
N LEU A 809 -21.90 -0.83 44.84
CA LEU A 809 -23.19 -0.18 44.71
C LEU A 809 -24.34 -1.18 44.49
N ARG A 810 -24.14 -2.19 43.62
CA ARG A 810 -25.11 -3.28 43.36
C ARG A 810 -25.33 -4.17 44.61
N LYS A 811 -24.33 -4.30 45.48
CA LYS A 811 -24.44 -5.03 46.76
C LYS A 811 -25.06 -4.19 47.88
N HIS A 812 -25.45 -2.95 47.57
CA HIS A 812 -26.01 -2.01 48.53
C HIS A 812 -25.14 -1.74 49.77
N ILE A 813 -23.79 -1.80 49.61
CA ILE A 813 -22.84 -1.50 50.65
C ILE A 813 -22.49 0.00 50.56
N PRO A 814 -22.67 0.78 51.65
CA PRO A 814 -22.26 2.18 51.66
C PRO A 814 -20.77 2.30 51.40
N PHE A 815 -20.36 3.19 50.48
CA PHE A 815 -18.99 3.45 50.17
C PHE A 815 -18.77 4.90 49.76
N MET A 816 -17.51 5.32 49.87
CA MET A 816 -17.07 6.61 49.36
C MET A 816 -15.74 6.47 48.63
N PHE A 817 -15.53 7.33 47.66
CA PHE A 817 -14.25 7.42 47.00
C PHE A 817 -13.29 8.30 47.78
N ILE A 818 -12.00 7.96 47.76
CA ILE A 818 -10.90 8.76 48.25
C ILE A 818 -9.98 9.03 47.07
N THR A 819 -9.58 10.27 46.84
CA THR A 819 -8.75 10.61 45.68
C THR A 819 -7.73 11.68 46.04
N GLY A 820 -6.58 11.62 45.35
CA GLY A 820 -5.56 12.68 45.39
C GLY A 820 -5.87 13.84 44.42
N TYR A 821 -6.91 13.69 43.58
CA TYR A 821 -7.32 14.71 42.61
C TYR A 821 -8.54 15.46 43.16
N GLY A 822 -8.53 16.81 43.08
CA GLY A 822 -9.63 17.66 43.57
C GLY A 822 -10.98 17.40 42.87
N ALA A 823 -12.05 18.11 43.24
CA ALA A 823 -13.46 17.89 42.93
C ALA A 823 -13.90 17.95 41.43
N GLY A 824 -12.96 17.84 40.48
CA GLY A 824 -13.22 17.91 39.04
C GLY A 824 -13.18 16.58 38.30
N MET A 825 -13.31 15.44 38.98
CA MET A 825 -13.19 14.12 38.35
C MET A 825 -14.46 13.72 37.62
N ASP A 826 -14.33 13.26 36.37
CA ASP A 826 -15.44 12.76 35.55
C ASP A 826 -15.78 11.31 35.98
N LEU A 827 -16.70 11.20 36.96
CA LEU A 827 -17.22 9.90 37.41
C LEU A 827 -18.23 9.34 36.40
N PRO A 828 -18.26 8.01 36.21
CA PRO A 828 -19.31 7.37 35.44
C PRO A 828 -20.72 7.80 35.93
N PRO A 829 -21.73 7.91 35.03
CA PRO A 829 -23.05 8.41 35.38
C PRO A 829 -23.70 7.69 36.58
N ALA A 830 -23.46 6.41 36.76
CA ALA A 830 -23.98 5.60 37.84
C ALA A 830 -23.33 5.90 39.20
N LEU A 831 -22.16 6.50 39.22
CA LEU A 831 -21.37 6.80 40.44
C LEU A 831 -21.36 8.30 40.80
N LYS A 832 -22.04 9.15 40.05
CA LYS A 832 -22.05 10.63 40.26
C LYS A 832 -22.56 11.07 41.63
N ASN A 833 -23.37 10.24 42.28
CA ASN A 833 -23.95 10.54 43.60
C ASN A 833 -23.13 9.95 44.75
N VAL A 834 -22.00 9.27 44.46
CA VAL A 834 -21.14 8.73 45.51
C VAL A 834 -20.26 9.85 46.08
N GLN A 835 -20.15 9.93 47.37
CA GLN A 835 -19.34 10.94 48.08
C GLN A 835 -17.86 10.71 47.76
N VAL A 836 -17.15 11.80 47.48
CA VAL A 836 -15.70 11.78 47.15
C VAL A 836 -14.97 12.60 48.24
N LEU A 837 -13.97 12.00 48.84
CA LEU A 837 -13.08 12.67 49.80
C LEU A 837 -11.71 12.88 49.18
N THR A 838 -11.13 14.06 49.39
CA THR A 838 -9.78 14.39 48.89
C THR A 838 -8.71 14.01 49.92
N LYS A 839 -7.61 13.45 49.41
CA LYS A 839 -6.39 13.20 50.22
C LYS A 839 -5.59 14.50 50.38
N PRO A 840 -5.04 14.79 51.58
CA PRO A 840 -5.14 14.06 52.82
C PRO A 840 -6.49 14.21 53.52
N VAL A 841 -7.15 13.11 53.92
CA VAL A 841 -8.48 13.12 54.49
C VAL A 841 -8.41 13.68 55.91
N ASP A 842 -9.13 14.82 56.14
CA ASP A 842 -9.26 15.39 57.46
C ASP A 842 -10.20 14.55 58.34
N PHE A 843 -9.87 14.47 59.65
CA PHE A 843 -10.65 13.61 60.57
C PHE A 843 -12.09 14.13 60.79
N GLU A 844 -12.30 15.42 60.82
CA GLU A 844 -13.66 16.00 61.02
C GLU A 844 -14.53 15.77 59.78
N VAL A 845 -13.98 16.00 58.58
CA VAL A 845 -14.64 15.74 57.30
C VAL A 845 -14.97 14.25 57.14
N LEU A 846 -14.05 13.36 57.55
CA LEU A 846 -14.27 11.92 57.50
C LEU A 846 -15.40 11.51 58.47
N GLN A 847 -15.43 12.08 59.69
CA GLN A 847 -16.43 11.78 60.66
C GLN A 847 -17.83 12.21 60.24
N ASP A 848 -17.93 13.37 59.59
CA ASP A 848 -19.19 13.89 59.07
C ASP A 848 -19.70 13.03 57.90
N ALA A 849 -18.80 12.67 56.99
CA ALA A 849 -19.10 11.79 55.88
C ALA A 849 -19.58 10.38 56.31
N ILE A 850 -18.98 9.83 57.39
CA ILE A 850 -19.41 8.56 57.99
C ILE A 850 -20.83 8.71 58.58
N ASN A 851 -21.10 9.80 59.32
CA ASN A 851 -22.39 10.04 59.97
C ASN A 851 -23.51 10.21 58.91
N GLU A 852 -23.28 10.89 57.81
CA GLU A 852 -24.21 11.07 56.70
C GLU A 852 -24.57 9.73 56.03
N ASN A 853 -23.56 8.91 55.75
CA ASN A 853 -23.77 7.62 55.07
C ASN A 853 -24.31 6.52 56.02
N ALA A 854 -24.02 6.58 57.32
CA ALA A 854 -24.60 5.67 58.30
C ALA A 854 -26.09 5.93 58.59
N GLY A 855 -26.53 7.19 58.37
CA GLY A 855 -27.97 7.59 58.48
C GLY A 855 -28.80 7.14 57.29
N ALA A 856 -28.22 7.00 56.10
CA ALA A 856 -28.98 6.62 54.89
C ALA A 856 -29.36 5.13 54.89
N SER A 857 -28.67 4.25 55.61
CA SER A 857 -29.02 2.81 55.71
C SER A 857 -30.24 2.51 56.55
N ALA A 858 -30.77 3.50 57.31
CA ALA A 858 -31.91 3.34 58.21
C ALA A 858 -33.28 3.67 57.57
N VAL A 859 -33.31 4.02 56.30
CA VAL A 859 -34.55 4.43 55.62
C VAL A 859 -35.02 3.40 54.54
N CYS A 860 -34.31 2.30 54.38
CA CYS A 860 -34.68 1.18 53.50
C CYS A 860 -34.81 -0.14 54.26
N GLU A 861 -35.62 -0.20 55.31
CA GLU A 861 -36.31 -1.39 55.81
C GLU A 861 -37.83 -1.20 55.78
#